data_5605c14fa91a38b4ba4294d1b53f8e5e
#
_entry.id   5605c14fa91a38b4ba4294d1b53f8e5e
#
_cell.length_a   1.000
_cell.length_b   1.000
_cell.length_c   1.000
_cell.angle_alpha   90.00
_cell.angle_beta   90.00
_cell.angle_gamma   90.00
#
_symmetry.space_group_name_H-M   'P 1'
#
loop_
_entity.id
_entity.type
_entity.pdbx_description
1 polymer ?
#
loop_
_entity_poly.entity_id
_entity_poly.type
_entity_poly.pdbx_seq_one_letter_code
_entity_poly.pdbx_strand_id
1 'polypeptide(L)'
;MFMLPLGLMAQTVKGKVTDSSGEGLPFMNVIVKGTSNGTTTDDKGEFSITVKKLPVNLVISSIGFKTRVINVSNSSYLTITIQDGNESLEEIVVIGSRNPNRTAIDSPVPIDIVDVKELTAMAPQVNLNQILNFVAPSFTSNTQTISDGTDHIDPASLRGLGPDQVLVLINGKRRHTSSLINVNGTFGRGSVGTDLNSIPSSAIKRLEVLRDGAAAQYGSDAIAGVINIVLNESVNELSLVVTSGAHFSKNSNSQTGGVDGETTNISASYGLPIGENGGFINFSGDFDVREDYNRMKEWEGGIFNGYNAVERFANAANYDTTQFLSLANGLDPASTDYNTILNDLKGFANAAGYNTTASDGLSELQTILNVDATTSELAARGLERTDFNMRVGQSKVRGSRLFANFKLPLDNNGTEIYSFAGLSSRAGNSAGFYRLPSQSRTFTPAYINGFLPEINSTISDQSLAVGIKGKIGDWNVDFSNAYGKNAFDYMIGNTYNASQGVASPTVFDAGGFSFTQNTTNLDLNRFFENTFEGLGVAFGAEHRLENYQIISGEEASYTQYQADGTPFTGIAGTSPLKDFYGRSRPGGSQVFPGFGPQNELDRSRSSVAAYVDLDATFSETFSTTLATRYENYSDFGSTLNFKLASIYKASDNFRIRASFNTGFRAPSLHQLNFNSTSTIFEDGVPVEVGTFANDSKAAKLLGIPQLKEETSNSFSAGFTAKLPESNISITLDGYMVNIDDRVVYTGQFKGPGTGSELDRLLVQANASAASFFANAIDTQSKGVDLVITHKANLGENARLKSDLAATFSKTEQVGGIKASDVLEAAGLVDTYFPETSRIFLEESVPRTKVNLTNSLTTGKFNIFLRNVYFGEVSEATNTVANQQTFATKIVTDLSLGYKAAENLTLTVGANNLLDVFPDRAIEANRSGGRFDWSRRSQQFGVGGRFLFARVSFNLK
;
A
#
# COMPACT_ATOMS: atom_id res chain seq x y z
N MET A 1 46.27 -11.51 55.12
CA MET A 1 45.18 -12.42 54.73
C MET A 1 44.89 -12.11 53.23
N PHE A 2 45.55 -12.87 52.34
CA PHE A 2 45.39 -12.72 50.87
C PHE A 2 44.15 -13.49 50.46
N MET A 3 43.11 -12.84 50.02
CA MET A 3 42.01 -13.47 49.26
C MET A 3 42.46 -13.63 47.79
N LEU A 4 42.70 -14.86 47.39
CA LEU A 4 42.77 -15.25 45.98
C LEU A 4 41.38 -15.14 45.36
N PRO A 5 41.20 -14.51 44.16
CA PRO A 5 39.99 -14.61 43.43
C PRO A 5 39.86 -16.02 42.83
N LEU A 6 38.87 -16.78 43.24
CA LEU A 6 38.44 -17.99 42.55
C LEU A 6 37.92 -17.58 41.14
N GLY A 7 38.77 -17.74 40.15
CA GLY A 7 38.42 -17.57 38.75
C GLY A 7 37.40 -18.66 38.39
N LEU A 8 36.16 -18.26 38.12
CA LEU A 8 35.16 -19.10 37.44
C LEU A 8 35.72 -19.45 36.05
N MET A 9 36.22 -20.66 35.88
CA MET A 9 36.69 -21.15 34.58
C MET A 9 35.45 -21.36 33.68
N ALA A 10 35.31 -20.55 32.67
CA ALA A 10 34.33 -20.73 31.58
C ALA A 10 34.59 -22.09 30.92
N GLN A 11 33.53 -22.89 30.71
CA GLN A 11 33.60 -24.21 30.11
C GLN A 11 33.11 -24.17 28.67
N THR A 12 33.83 -24.82 27.75
CA THR A 12 33.45 -24.86 26.34
C THR A 12 32.75 -26.20 26.03
N VAL A 13 31.54 -26.11 25.56
CA VAL A 13 30.75 -27.23 25.03
C VAL A 13 30.91 -27.31 23.54
N LYS A 14 31.25 -28.44 22.98
CA LYS A 14 31.36 -28.69 21.56
C LYS A 14 30.42 -29.82 21.14
N GLY A 15 29.92 -29.74 19.90
CA GLY A 15 29.07 -30.80 19.38
C GLY A 15 28.78 -30.64 17.91
N LYS A 16 27.98 -31.60 17.40
CA LYS A 16 27.47 -31.60 16.02
C LYS A 16 25.97 -31.79 16.06
N VAL A 17 25.26 -30.99 15.26
CA VAL A 17 23.82 -31.12 15.01
C VAL A 17 23.63 -31.84 13.69
N THR A 18 22.81 -32.87 13.66
CA THR A 18 22.52 -33.69 12.46
C THR A 18 21.03 -33.81 12.25
N ASP A 19 20.63 -34.10 11.05
CA ASP A 19 19.27 -34.55 10.71
C ASP A 19 19.06 -36.04 11.10
N SER A 20 17.89 -36.59 10.78
CA SER A 20 17.54 -37.98 11.03
C SER A 20 18.33 -38.99 10.15
N SER A 21 18.97 -38.54 9.07
CA SER A 21 19.85 -39.33 8.21
C SER A 21 21.31 -39.33 8.69
N GLY A 22 21.68 -38.48 9.68
CA GLY A 22 23.02 -38.30 10.21
C GLY A 22 23.84 -37.24 9.45
N GLU A 23 23.26 -36.52 8.50
CA GLU A 23 23.91 -35.40 7.79
C GLU A 23 24.00 -34.21 8.72
N GLY A 24 25.15 -33.48 8.70
CA GLY A 24 25.34 -32.28 9.52
C GLY A 24 24.48 -31.14 9.07
N LEU A 25 23.78 -30.50 10.02
CA LEU A 25 22.89 -29.37 9.74
C LEU A 25 23.62 -28.04 9.95
N PRO A 26 23.91 -27.27 8.91
CA PRO A 26 24.57 -25.99 9.02
C PRO A 26 23.61 -24.92 9.54
N PHE A 27 24.19 -23.85 10.13
CA PHE A 27 23.49 -22.62 10.56
C PHE A 27 22.35 -22.85 11.57
N MET A 28 22.40 -23.94 12.33
CA MET A 28 21.49 -24.17 13.44
C MET A 28 21.86 -23.26 14.61
N ASN A 29 20.89 -22.55 15.16
CA ASN A 29 21.10 -21.78 16.37
C ASN A 29 21.30 -22.71 17.58
N VAL A 30 22.34 -22.48 18.36
CA VAL A 30 22.64 -23.17 19.61
C VAL A 30 22.75 -22.13 20.71
N ILE A 31 21.73 -22.02 21.56
CA ILE A 31 21.59 -20.95 22.54
C ILE A 31 21.47 -21.55 23.95
N VAL A 32 22.13 -20.96 24.93
CA VAL A 32 21.91 -21.30 26.33
C VAL A 32 20.52 -20.82 26.74
N LYS A 33 19.65 -21.76 27.15
CA LYS A 33 18.24 -21.47 27.49
C LYS A 33 18.12 -20.31 28.49
N GLY A 34 17.33 -19.33 28.15
CA GLY A 34 17.10 -18.17 28.99
C GLY A 34 18.18 -17.07 28.93
N THR A 35 19.17 -17.17 28.04
CA THR A 35 20.25 -16.21 27.91
C THR A 35 20.44 -15.72 26.46
N SER A 36 21.22 -14.66 26.27
CA SER A 36 21.68 -14.23 24.95
C SER A 36 22.98 -14.91 24.50
N ASN A 37 23.46 -15.90 25.28
CA ASN A 37 24.68 -16.61 24.94
C ASN A 37 24.36 -17.73 23.93
N GLY A 38 24.77 -17.56 22.69
CA GLY A 38 24.50 -18.49 21.59
C GLY A 38 25.62 -18.51 20.56
N THR A 39 25.56 -19.52 19.72
CA THR A 39 26.39 -19.72 18.54
C THR A 39 25.55 -20.36 17.44
N THR A 40 26.10 -20.45 16.22
CA THR A 40 25.50 -21.23 15.12
C THR A 40 26.39 -22.39 14.77
N THR A 41 25.81 -23.43 14.17
CA THR A 41 26.61 -24.53 13.58
C THR A 41 27.28 -24.05 12.29
N ASP A 42 28.47 -24.60 12.03
CA ASP A 42 29.20 -24.42 10.78
C ASP A 42 28.63 -25.27 9.62
N ASP A 43 29.24 -25.24 8.45
CA ASP A 43 28.82 -25.98 7.24
C ASP A 43 28.76 -27.50 7.43
N LYS A 44 29.42 -28.05 8.46
CA LYS A 44 29.41 -29.46 8.79
C LYS A 44 28.45 -29.79 9.92
N GLY A 45 27.72 -28.83 10.41
CA GLY A 45 26.82 -28.94 11.55
C GLY A 45 27.54 -28.86 12.89
N GLU A 46 28.82 -28.48 12.97
CA GLU A 46 29.59 -28.43 14.23
C GLU A 46 29.42 -27.08 14.92
N PHE A 47 29.41 -27.09 16.26
CA PHE A 47 29.32 -25.88 17.07
C PHE A 47 30.29 -25.91 18.26
N SER A 48 30.61 -24.72 18.73
CA SER A 48 31.38 -24.51 19.97
C SER A 48 30.80 -23.33 20.74
N ILE A 49 30.34 -23.56 21.97
CA ILE A 49 29.76 -22.52 22.83
C ILE A 49 30.41 -22.51 24.20
N THR A 50 30.77 -21.33 24.66
CA THR A 50 31.38 -21.17 25.99
C THR A 50 30.31 -20.83 27.01
N VAL A 51 30.21 -21.63 28.09
CA VAL A 51 29.19 -21.46 29.14
C VAL A 51 29.87 -21.16 30.49
N LYS A 52 29.19 -20.42 31.34
CA LYS A 52 29.72 -20.01 32.65
C LYS A 52 29.89 -21.19 33.62
N LYS A 53 28.97 -22.15 33.58
CA LYS A 53 29.01 -23.42 34.40
C LYS A 53 28.14 -24.49 33.76
N LEU A 54 28.40 -25.74 34.12
CA LEU A 54 27.53 -26.88 33.84
C LEU A 54 26.84 -27.34 35.15
N PRO A 55 25.64 -27.94 35.12
CA PRO A 55 24.85 -28.24 33.92
C PRO A 55 24.18 -27.00 33.30
N VAL A 56 23.91 -27.08 31.99
CA VAL A 56 23.25 -26.03 31.24
C VAL A 56 22.26 -26.62 30.22
N ASN A 57 21.15 -25.94 29.97
CA ASN A 57 20.22 -26.33 28.92
C ASN A 57 20.57 -25.56 27.64
N LEU A 58 20.88 -26.27 26.56
CA LEU A 58 21.04 -25.71 25.22
C LEU A 58 19.75 -25.87 24.45
N VAL A 59 19.31 -24.80 23.81
CA VAL A 59 18.20 -24.77 22.84
C VAL A 59 18.79 -24.78 21.45
N ILE A 60 18.48 -25.78 20.66
CA ILE A 60 18.88 -25.91 19.27
C ILE A 60 17.68 -25.66 18.39
N SER A 61 17.76 -24.70 17.48
CA SER A 61 16.63 -24.31 16.63
C SER A 61 17.09 -23.78 15.28
N SER A 62 16.33 -24.02 14.24
CA SER A 62 16.42 -23.41 12.93
C SER A 62 15.09 -23.55 12.20
N ILE A 63 14.90 -22.73 11.16
CA ILE A 63 13.72 -22.79 10.28
C ILE A 63 13.66 -24.18 9.63
N GLY A 64 12.49 -24.80 9.69
CA GLY A 64 12.30 -26.14 9.11
C GLY A 64 12.65 -27.29 10.04
N PHE A 65 13.15 -27.04 11.25
CA PHE A 65 13.54 -28.08 12.21
C PHE A 65 12.84 -27.92 13.56
N LYS A 66 12.55 -29.03 14.21
CA LYS A 66 11.91 -29.05 15.53
C LYS A 66 12.88 -28.57 16.60
N THR A 67 12.54 -27.49 17.29
CA THR A 67 13.36 -26.98 18.40
C THR A 67 13.61 -28.07 19.44
N ARG A 68 14.88 -28.29 19.80
CA ARG A 68 15.27 -29.29 20.78
C ARG A 68 16.01 -28.64 21.94
N VAL A 69 15.59 -28.98 23.15
CA VAL A 69 16.29 -28.57 24.38
C VAL A 69 17.03 -29.79 24.93
N ILE A 70 18.34 -29.61 25.18
CA ILE A 70 19.17 -30.67 25.78
C ILE A 70 19.85 -30.16 27.04
N ASN A 71 19.86 -30.98 28.07
CA ASN A 71 20.60 -30.72 29.28
C ASN A 71 22.04 -31.24 29.14
N VAL A 72 23.00 -30.34 29.27
CA VAL A 72 24.42 -30.63 29.15
C VAL A 72 25.05 -30.58 30.52
N SER A 73 25.40 -31.75 31.05
CA SER A 73 25.96 -31.93 32.39
C SER A 73 27.48 -31.94 32.44
N ASN A 74 28.15 -32.14 31.30
CA ASN A 74 29.61 -32.16 31.18
C ASN A 74 30.04 -31.62 29.79
N SER A 75 31.34 -31.38 29.57
CA SER A 75 31.94 -30.87 28.33
C SER A 75 32.27 -31.92 27.27
N SER A 76 31.69 -33.14 27.34
CA SER A 76 31.86 -34.15 26.29
C SER A 76 31.29 -33.66 24.97
N TYR A 77 31.88 -34.14 23.87
CA TYR A 77 31.38 -33.83 22.53
C TYR A 77 29.95 -34.36 22.34
N LEU A 78 29.05 -33.49 21.90
CA LEU A 78 27.63 -33.80 21.77
C LEU A 78 27.29 -34.15 20.31
N THR A 79 26.51 -35.18 20.10
CA THR A 79 25.84 -35.41 18.82
C THR A 79 24.33 -35.23 19.04
N ILE A 80 23.73 -34.28 18.34
CA ILE A 80 22.36 -33.86 18.55
C ILE A 80 21.62 -34.09 17.25
N THR A 81 20.74 -35.09 17.19
CA THR A 81 19.89 -35.31 16.04
C THR A 81 18.62 -34.47 16.17
N ILE A 82 18.32 -33.67 15.18
CA ILE A 82 17.09 -32.87 15.12
C ILE A 82 16.18 -33.43 14.04
N GLN A 83 14.89 -33.47 14.36
CA GLN A 83 13.86 -33.90 13.43
C GLN A 83 13.40 -32.68 12.60
N ASP A 84 13.00 -32.92 11.36
CA ASP A 84 12.29 -31.92 10.57
C ASP A 84 11.08 -31.43 11.37
N GLY A 85 11.07 -30.17 11.65
CA GLY A 85 10.01 -29.51 12.40
C GLY A 85 9.44 -28.39 11.57
N ASN A 86 8.17 -28.44 11.34
CA ASN A 86 7.49 -27.46 10.52
C ASN A 86 6.58 -26.54 11.35
N GLU A 87 7.00 -26.11 12.54
CA GLU A 87 6.17 -25.22 13.35
C GLU A 87 6.70 -23.80 13.32
N SER A 88 6.12 -22.95 12.44
CA SER A 88 6.38 -21.51 12.40
C SER A 88 6.16 -20.80 13.76
N LEU A 89 5.36 -21.41 14.64
CA LEU A 89 5.10 -20.88 15.99
C LEU A 89 6.29 -21.07 16.97
N GLU A 90 7.23 -21.95 16.69
CA GLU A 90 8.45 -22.16 17.52
C GLU A 90 9.64 -21.31 17.03
N GLU A 91 9.47 -20.53 15.98
CA GLU A 91 10.50 -19.61 15.49
C GLU A 91 10.72 -18.45 16.45
N ILE A 92 11.99 -18.05 16.59
CA ILE A 92 12.35 -16.82 17.31
C ILE A 92 11.89 -15.64 16.48
N VAL A 93 11.12 -14.74 17.09
CA VAL A 93 10.58 -13.54 16.45
C VAL A 93 11.42 -12.32 16.80
N VAL A 94 11.49 -11.37 15.86
CA VAL A 94 12.20 -10.09 16.04
C VAL A 94 11.30 -9.03 16.66
N ILE A 95 9.97 -9.18 16.53
CA ILE A 95 8.98 -8.20 17.01
C ILE A 95 8.12 -8.75 18.16
N GLY A 96 7.45 -7.81 18.86
CA GLY A 96 6.53 -8.14 19.96
C GLY A 96 7.20 -8.32 21.33
N SER A 97 8.50 -8.49 21.38
CA SER A 97 9.32 -8.52 22.60
C SER A 97 10.75 -8.08 22.26
N ARG A 98 11.41 -7.42 23.20
CA ARG A 98 12.84 -7.13 23.09
C ARG A 98 13.72 -8.21 23.74
N ASN A 99 13.11 -9.32 24.14
CA ASN A 99 13.80 -10.51 24.58
C ASN A 99 14.24 -11.32 23.33
N PRO A 100 15.54 -11.49 23.08
CA PRO A 100 16.04 -12.10 21.85
C PRO A 100 15.73 -13.60 21.71
N ASN A 101 15.22 -14.25 22.75
CA ASN A 101 14.95 -15.69 22.79
C ASN A 101 13.45 -16.04 22.74
N ARG A 102 12.57 -15.05 22.50
CA ARG A 102 11.13 -15.29 22.51
C ARG A 102 10.65 -15.87 21.18
N THR A 103 9.90 -16.97 21.26
CA THR A 103 9.24 -17.59 20.10
C THR A 103 7.85 -16.99 19.87
N ALA A 104 7.29 -17.15 18.69
CA ALA A 104 5.95 -16.68 18.37
C ALA A 104 4.89 -17.29 19.31
N ILE A 105 5.02 -18.56 19.67
CA ILE A 105 4.08 -19.24 20.58
C ILE A 105 4.16 -18.72 22.01
N ASP A 106 5.33 -18.30 22.46
CA ASP A 106 5.54 -17.77 23.81
C ASP A 106 5.34 -16.24 23.88
N SER A 107 4.97 -15.63 22.77
CA SER A 107 4.65 -14.21 22.71
C SER A 107 3.32 -13.90 23.42
N PRO A 108 3.28 -12.88 24.30
CA PRO A 108 2.04 -12.47 24.95
C PRO A 108 1.07 -11.74 24.01
N VAL A 109 1.46 -11.58 22.73
CA VAL A 109 0.66 -10.97 21.66
C VAL A 109 0.69 -11.85 20.41
N PRO A 110 -0.36 -11.81 19.55
CA PRO A 110 -0.42 -12.62 18.35
C PRO A 110 0.58 -12.19 17.28
N ILE A 111 1.42 -13.11 16.84
CA ILE A 111 2.40 -12.90 15.76
C ILE A 111 2.22 -14.00 14.72
N ASP A 112 1.94 -13.63 13.48
CA ASP A 112 1.94 -14.55 12.35
C ASP A 112 3.31 -14.52 11.67
N ILE A 113 3.83 -15.68 11.36
CA ILE A 113 5.07 -15.85 10.59
C ILE A 113 4.70 -16.38 9.21
N VAL A 114 5.08 -15.67 8.19
CA VAL A 114 4.82 -15.98 6.78
C VAL A 114 6.14 -16.27 6.07
N ASP A 115 6.36 -17.50 5.68
CA ASP A 115 7.51 -17.89 4.85
C ASP A 115 7.26 -17.44 3.40
N VAL A 116 8.00 -16.42 2.98
CA VAL A 116 7.84 -15.83 1.63
C VAL A 116 8.39 -16.77 0.56
N LYS A 117 9.48 -17.51 0.84
CA LYS A 117 10.09 -18.44 -0.11
C LYS A 117 9.15 -19.60 -0.43
N GLU A 118 8.50 -20.21 0.58
CA GLU A 118 7.50 -21.27 0.39
C GLU A 118 6.31 -20.77 -0.46
N LEU A 119 5.80 -19.61 -0.13
CA LEU A 119 4.63 -19.05 -0.83
C LEU A 119 4.95 -18.66 -2.27
N THR A 120 6.05 -17.94 -2.50
CA THR A 120 6.43 -17.51 -3.86
C THR A 120 6.82 -18.68 -4.76
N ALA A 121 7.15 -19.83 -4.22
CA ALA A 121 7.40 -21.04 -5.02
C ALA A 121 6.11 -21.62 -5.65
N MET A 122 4.96 -21.50 -4.96
CA MET A 122 3.72 -22.17 -5.35
C MET A 122 2.58 -21.21 -5.70
N ALA A 123 2.42 -20.13 -4.96
CA ALA A 123 1.34 -19.17 -5.16
C ALA A 123 1.57 -18.28 -6.40
N PRO A 124 0.51 -17.84 -7.09
CA PRO A 124 0.63 -17.00 -8.30
C PRO A 124 1.18 -15.59 -8.02
N GLN A 125 1.01 -15.10 -6.79
CA GLN A 125 1.39 -13.75 -6.43
C GLN A 125 2.91 -13.57 -6.43
N VAL A 126 3.38 -12.44 -6.98
CA VAL A 126 4.80 -12.05 -7.01
C VAL A 126 5.07 -10.80 -6.16
N ASN A 127 4.07 -9.94 -5.98
CA ASN A 127 4.19 -8.70 -5.21
C ASN A 127 3.83 -8.92 -3.74
N LEU A 128 4.55 -8.26 -2.84
CA LEU A 128 4.40 -8.42 -1.39
C LEU A 128 2.99 -8.09 -0.88
N ASN A 129 2.38 -7.01 -1.38
CA ASN A 129 1.00 -6.66 -1.06
C ASN A 129 0.02 -7.78 -1.40
N GLN A 130 0.16 -8.39 -2.57
CA GLN A 130 -0.70 -9.48 -3.01
C GLN A 130 -0.46 -10.74 -2.20
N ILE A 131 0.80 -11.07 -1.87
CA ILE A 131 1.13 -12.20 -1.00
C ILE A 131 0.41 -12.04 0.34
N LEU A 132 0.59 -10.90 1.01
CA LEU A 132 -0.05 -10.63 2.30
C LEU A 132 -1.59 -10.62 2.21
N ASN A 133 -2.17 -10.07 1.15
CA ASN A 133 -3.63 -10.03 0.97
C ASN A 133 -4.26 -11.43 0.94
N PHE A 134 -3.53 -12.44 0.47
CA PHE A 134 -4.03 -13.80 0.38
C PHE A 134 -3.60 -14.70 1.55
N VAL A 135 -2.64 -14.31 2.37
CA VAL A 135 -2.09 -15.16 3.45
C VAL A 135 -2.47 -14.63 4.83
N ALA A 136 -2.33 -13.33 5.06
CA ALA A 136 -2.68 -12.72 6.33
C ALA A 136 -4.20 -12.46 6.37
N PRO A 137 -4.96 -13.06 7.30
CA PRO A 137 -6.43 -13.01 7.27
C PRO A 137 -6.99 -11.60 7.38
N SER A 138 -6.39 -10.77 8.21
CA SER A 138 -6.84 -9.39 8.47
C SER A 138 -6.17 -8.32 7.60
N PHE A 139 -5.30 -8.71 6.66
CA PHE A 139 -4.64 -7.80 5.74
C PHE A 139 -5.46 -7.64 4.44
N THR A 140 -5.57 -6.41 3.94
CA THR A 140 -6.29 -6.11 2.70
C THR A 140 -5.49 -5.14 1.85
N SER A 141 -5.28 -5.49 0.57
CA SER A 141 -4.69 -4.62 -0.45
C SER A 141 -5.29 -5.01 -1.80
N ASN A 142 -6.15 -4.16 -2.33
CA ASN A 142 -6.82 -4.38 -3.61
C ASN A 142 -6.18 -3.55 -4.71
N THR A 143 -6.08 -4.13 -5.91
CA THR A 143 -5.66 -3.41 -7.11
C THR A 143 -6.63 -2.28 -7.39
N GLN A 144 -6.13 -1.06 -7.45
CA GLN A 144 -6.93 0.12 -7.70
C GLN A 144 -6.97 0.46 -9.20
N THR A 145 -7.91 1.31 -9.59
CA THR A 145 -8.07 1.79 -10.97
C THR A 145 -8.53 3.25 -10.97
N ILE A 146 -7.98 4.06 -11.89
CA ILE A 146 -8.34 5.48 -12.04
C ILE A 146 -8.22 6.24 -10.71
N SER A 147 -7.01 6.27 -10.17
CA SER A 147 -6.72 6.79 -8.85
C SER A 147 -5.44 7.65 -8.79
N ASP A 148 -5.10 8.32 -9.89
CA ASP A 148 -4.05 9.35 -10.01
C ASP A 148 -2.69 8.91 -9.42
N GLY A 149 -2.28 7.67 -9.71
CA GLY A 149 -1.03 7.08 -9.25
C GLY A 149 -1.14 6.19 -8.02
N THR A 150 -2.26 6.20 -7.26
CA THR A 150 -2.47 5.26 -6.16
C THR A 150 -2.55 3.81 -6.68
N ASP A 151 -3.01 3.61 -7.92
CA ASP A 151 -3.01 2.35 -8.66
C ASP A 151 -1.61 1.86 -9.08
N HIS A 152 -0.58 2.65 -8.83
CA HIS A 152 0.81 2.24 -8.99
C HIS A 152 1.43 1.71 -7.69
N ILE A 153 0.77 1.87 -6.52
CA ILE A 153 1.27 1.48 -5.20
C ILE A 153 0.38 0.39 -4.57
N ASP A 154 -0.94 0.46 -4.73
CA ASP A 154 -1.94 -0.39 -4.09
C ASP A 154 -1.85 -0.37 -2.54
N PRO A 155 -2.35 0.67 -1.87
CA PRO A 155 -2.27 0.82 -0.42
C PRO A 155 -2.85 -0.37 0.34
N ALA A 156 -2.25 -0.69 1.48
CA ALA A 156 -2.61 -1.84 2.29
C ALA A 156 -3.18 -1.45 3.65
N SER A 157 -4.04 -2.27 4.21
CA SER A 157 -4.60 -2.10 5.55
C SER A 157 -4.54 -3.37 6.38
N LEU A 158 -4.64 -3.23 7.69
CA LEU A 158 -4.67 -4.33 8.64
C LEU A 158 -5.84 -4.16 9.61
N ARG A 159 -6.61 -5.23 9.86
CA ARG A 159 -7.77 -5.22 10.78
C ARG A 159 -8.82 -4.14 10.45
N GLY A 160 -8.95 -3.78 9.17
CA GLY A 160 -9.88 -2.74 8.72
C GLY A 160 -9.50 -1.32 9.09
N LEU A 161 -8.28 -1.10 9.61
CA LEU A 161 -7.71 0.20 9.88
C LEU A 161 -6.93 0.73 8.67
N GLY A 162 -6.65 2.04 8.63
CA GLY A 162 -6.02 2.69 7.48
C GLY A 162 -4.58 2.23 7.21
N PRO A 163 -4.09 2.45 5.98
CA PRO A 163 -2.70 2.14 5.63
C PRO A 163 -1.65 2.87 6.49
N ASP A 164 -1.99 4.03 7.01
CA ASP A 164 -1.17 4.88 7.87
C ASP A 164 -1.21 4.50 9.37
N GLN A 165 -1.99 3.48 9.72
CA GLN A 165 -2.12 2.93 11.07
C GLN A 165 -1.40 1.58 11.24
N VAL A 166 -0.59 1.20 10.24
CA VAL A 166 0.23 -0.02 10.21
C VAL A 166 1.69 0.35 10.08
N LEU A 167 2.49 0.03 11.09
CA LEU A 167 3.93 0.26 11.04
C LEU A 167 4.64 -0.84 10.25
N VAL A 168 5.55 -0.46 9.36
CA VAL A 168 6.42 -1.39 8.63
C VAL A 168 7.85 -1.24 9.12
N LEU A 169 8.49 -2.38 9.40
CA LEU A 169 9.89 -2.49 9.79
C LEU A 169 10.66 -3.37 8.79
N ILE A 170 11.95 -3.15 8.65
CA ILE A 170 12.89 -4.05 7.98
C ILE A 170 13.97 -4.43 8.99
N ASN A 171 14.12 -5.73 9.28
CA ASN A 171 15.03 -6.22 10.33
C ASN A 171 14.87 -5.46 11.66
N GLY A 172 13.64 -5.10 12.04
CA GLY A 172 13.33 -4.36 13.26
C GLY A 172 13.55 -2.85 13.20
N LYS A 173 14.02 -2.27 12.10
CA LYS A 173 14.21 -0.82 11.93
C LYS A 173 13.07 -0.23 11.10
N ARG A 174 12.60 0.97 11.49
CA ARG A 174 11.46 1.65 10.87
C ARG A 174 11.69 1.94 9.39
N ARG A 175 10.74 1.54 8.56
CA ARG A 175 10.66 1.88 7.14
C ARG A 175 9.95 3.23 6.96
N HIS A 176 10.42 4.05 6.02
CA HIS A 176 9.73 5.28 5.62
C HIS A 176 8.44 4.97 4.84
N THR A 177 7.51 5.92 4.85
CA THR A 177 6.27 5.85 4.07
C THR A 177 6.49 6.28 2.62
N SER A 178 5.48 6.03 1.77
CA SER A 178 5.39 6.60 0.43
C SER A 178 5.30 8.13 0.49
N SER A 179 5.71 8.81 -0.57
CA SER A 179 5.47 10.24 -0.76
C SER A 179 4.05 10.55 -1.25
N LEU A 180 3.30 9.53 -1.70
CA LEU A 180 1.95 9.66 -2.21
C LEU A 180 0.93 9.67 -1.08
N ILE A 181 0.05 10.68 -1.07
CA ILE A 181 -1.17 10.70 -0.26
C ILE A 181 -2.38 10.35 -1.14
N ASN A 182 -3.21 9.43 -0.68
CA ASN A 182 -4.41 9.04 -1.42
C ASN A 182 -5.55 10.03 -1.18
N VAL A 183 -5.86 10.87 -2.15
CA VAL A 183 -6.98 11.83 -2.12
C VAL A 183 -8.16 11.39 -3.00
N ASN A 184 -8.01 10.30 -3.77
CA ASN A 184 -9.04 9.83 -4.67
C ASN A 184 -10.15 9.05 -3.97
N GLY A 185 -11.26 8.86 -4.68
CA GLY A 185 -12.42 8.13 -4.18
C GLY A 185 -12.23 6.61 -4.22
N THR A 186 -11.20 6.12 -3.50
CA THR A 186 -10.89 4.70 -3.34
C THR A 186 -10.64 4.36 -1.88
N PHE A 187 -10.57 3.08 -1.54
CA PHE A 187 -10.23 2.63 -0.19
C PHE A 187 -8.89 3.22 0.28
N GLY A 188 -8.81 3.60 1.54
CA GLY A 188 -7.63 4.25 2.10
C GLY A 188 -7.54 5.76 1.79
N ARG A 189 -8.64 6.37 1.29
CA ARG A 189 -8.70 7.81 1.05
C ARG A 189 -8.35 8.60 2.31
N GLY A 190 -7.45 9.57 2.16
CA GLY A 190 -6.96 10.43 3.23
C GLY A 190 -5.71 9.90 3.94
N SER A 191 -5.20 8.73 3.57
CA SER A 191 -4.07 8.09 4.24
C SER A 191 -2.80 8.05 3.40
N VAL A 192 -1.67 7.83 4.08
CA VAL A 192 -0.34 7.63 3.49
C VAL A 192 0.18 6.28 3.96
N GLY A 193 0.34 5.33 3.06
CA GLY A 193 0.86 4.00 3.38
C GLY A 193 2.35 3.84 3.09
N THR A 194 2.91 2.70 3.49
CA THR A 194 4.24 2.28 3.08
C THR A 194 4.17 1.56 1.73
N ASP A 195 5.06 1.90 0.81
CA ASP A 195 5.20 1.19 -0.47
C ASP A 195 5.94 -0.14 -0.28
N LEU A 196 5.19 -1.21 0.00
CA LEU A 196 5.73 -2.55 0.17
C LEU A 196 6.27 -3.13 -1.15
N ASN A 197 5.76 -2.66 -2.29
CA ASN A 197 6.19 -3.13 -3.61
C ASN A 197 7.55 -2.56 -4.05
N SER A 198 8.18 -1.70 -3.24
CA SER A 198 9.55 -1.23 -3.45
C SER A 198 10.61 -2.26 -3.00
N ILE A 199 10.21 -3.34 -2.31
CA ILE A 199 11.10 -4.37 -1.77
C ILE A 199 10.95 -5.65 -2.59
N PRO A 200 12.04 -6.19 -3.18
CA PRO A 200 11.97 -7.43 -3.95
C PRO A 200 11.64 -8.61 -3.05
N SER A 201 10.72 -9.48 -3.48
CA SER A 201 10.35 -10.67 -2.70
C SER A 201 11.52 -11.63 -2.48
N SER A 202 12.51 -11.64 -3.39
CA SER A 202 13.74 -12.43 -3.27
C SER A 202 14.66 -11.97 -2.13
N ALA A 203 14.53 -10.71 -1.67
CA ALA A 203 15.28 -10.21 -0.51
C ALA A 203 14.68 -10.67 0.82
N ILE A 204 13.47 -11.24 0.84
CA ILE A 204 12.72 -11.52 2.05
C ILE A 204 12.84 -12.98 2.44
N LYS A 205 13.28 -13.24 3.66
CA LYS A 205 13.30 -14.56 4.28
C LYS A 205 11.92 -14.92 4.80
N ARG A 206 11.33 -14.04 5.62
CA ARG A 206 9.99 -14.17 6.19
C ARG A 206 9.39 -12.81 6.52
N LEU A 207 8.08 -12.80 6.71
CA LEU A 207 7.35 -11.68 7.29
C LEU A 207 6.87 -12.07 8.68
N GLU A 208 6.95 -11.13 9.60
CA GLU A 208 6.36 -11.24 10.93
C GLU A 208 5.26 -10.18 11.02
N VAL A 209 4.02 -10.60 11.24
CA VAL A 209 2.86 -9.71 11.36
C VAL A 209 2.38 -9.75 12.79
N LEU A 210 2.71 -8.70 13.54
CA LEU A 210 2.22 -8.49 14.90
C LEU A 210 0.82 -7.88 14.81
N ARG A 211 -0.19 -8.65 15.18
CA ARG A 211 -1.59 -8.24 15.19
C ARG A 211 -2.00 -7.71 16.56
N ASP A 212 -1.33 -6.66 17.01
CA ASP A 212 -1.63 -5.94 18.26
C ASP A 212 -1.04 -4.54 18.22
N GLY A 213 -1.64 -3.61 18.94
CA GLY A 213 -1.05 -2.28 19.09
C GLY A 213 0.32 -2.35 19.75
N ALA A 214 1.26 -1.57 19.26
CA ALA A 214 2.65 -1.63 19.70
C ALA A 214 3.34 -0.25 19.76
N ALA A 215 2.58 0.82 19.88
CA ALA A 215 3.14 2.18 19.93
C ALA A 215 4.06 2.41 21.13
N ALA A 216 3.83 1.76 22.27
CA ALA A 216 4.74 1.81 23.41
C ALA A 216 6.11 1.16 23.14
N GLN A 217 6.22 0.29 22.14
CA GLN A 217 7.46 -0.39 21.75
C GLN A 217 8.13 0.25 20.54
N TYR A 218 7.34 0.69 19.53
CA TYR A 218 7.83 1.11 18.22
C TYR A 218 7.46 2.55 17.83
N GLY A 219 6.65 3.25 18.65
CA GLY A 219 6.23 4.62 18.41
C GLY A 219 5.01 4.76 17.50
N SER A 220 4.84 5.95 16.94
CA SER A 220 3.73 6.33 16.07
C SER A 220 3.43 5.29 14.98
N ASP A 221 2.17 5.20 14.56
CA ASP A 221 1.65 4.38 13.45
C ASP A 221 1.42 2.89 13.78
N ALA A 222 1.94 2.39 14.90
CA ALA A 222 1.74 1.01 15.35
C ALA A 222 0.41 0.82 16.09
N ILE A 223 -0.71 1.26 15.50
CA ILE A 223 -2.07 1.16 16.09
C ILE A 223 -2.71 -0.18 15.73
N ALA A 224 -2.78 -0.51 14.43
CA ALA A 224 -3.37 -1.75 13.93
C ALA A 224 -2.46 -2.96 14.16
N GLY A 225 -1.16 -2.72 14.11
CA GLY A 225 -0.12 -3.72 14.22
C GLY A 225 1.20 -3.29 13.59
N VAL A 226 2.11 -4.26 13.49
CA VAL A 226 3.45 -4.07 12.92
C VAL A 226 3.74 -5.18 11.93
N ILE A 227 4.23 -4.83 10.75
CA ILE A 227 4.75 -5.78 9.76
C ILE A 227 6.27 -5.64 9.76
N ASN A 228 6.98 -6.70 10.15
CA ASN A 228 8.43 -6.74 10.10
C ASN A 228 8.91 -7.65 8.95
N ILE A 229 9.71 -7.09 8.09
CA ILE A 229 10.32 -7.76 6.95
C ILE A 229 11.69 -8.24 7.37
N VAL A 230 11.86 -9.55 7.54
CA VAL A 230 13.15 -10.16 7.86
C VAL A 230 13.86 -10.51 6.55
N LEU A 231 15.03 -9.94 6.34
CA LEU A 231 15.79 -10.08 5.09
C LEU A 231 16.52 -11.42 5.01
N ASN A 232 16.79 -11.83 3.76
CA ASN A 232 17.53 -13.05 3.45
C ASN A 232 19.00 -12.92 3.89
N GLU A 233 19.53 -13.98 4.51
CA GLU A 233 20.91 -14.09 5.00
C GLU A 233 21.64 -15.29 4.38
N SER A 234 21.03 -15.97 3.38
CA SER A 234 21.64 -17.15 2.75
C SER A 234 22.96 -16.78 2.06
N VAL A 235 23.94 -17.67 2.11
CA VAL A 235 25.25 -17.54 1.46
C VAL A 235 25.50 -18.76 0.58
N ASN A 236 26.28 -18.60 -0.50
CA ASN A 236 26.60 -19.64 -1.46
C ASN A 236 25.37 -20.32 -2.08
N GLU A 237 24.22 -19.65 -2.03
CA GLU A 237 22.98 -20.12 -2.62
C GLU A 237 22.51 -19.08 -3.67
N LEU A 238 22.48 -19.48 -4.96
CA LEU A 238 21.89 -18.71 -6.04
C LEU A 238 20.43 -19.13 -6.19
N SER A 239 19.52 -18.19 -6.06
CA SER A 239 18.10 -18.38 -6.41
C SER A 239 17.76 -17.51 -7.61
N LEU A 240 17.17 -18.09 -8.65
CA LEU A 240 16.66 -17.40 -9.83
C LEU A 240 15.23 -17.88 -10.09
N VAL A 241 14.29 -16.96 -10.13
CA VAL A 241 12.88 -17.24 -10.37
C VAL A 241 12.38 -16.36 -11.52
N VAL A 242 11.79 -17.00 -12.54
CA VAL A 242 11.12 -16.33 -13.65
C VAL A 242 9.66 -16.74 -13.63
N THR A 243 8.77 -15.78 -13.53
CA THR A 243 7.31 -15.98 -13.57
C THR A 243 6.74 -15.16 -14.72
N SER A 244 5.92 -15.78 -15.56
CA SER A 244 5.19 -15.09 -16.63
C SER A 244 3.75 -15.58 -16.67
N GLY A 245 2.80 -14.68 -16.97
CA GLY A 245 1.38 -15.01 -17.02
C GLY A 245 0.55 -13.89 -17.65
N ALA A 246 -0.73 -14.12 -17.80
CA ALA A 246 -1.68 -13.16 -18.31
C ALA A 246 -3.11 -13.50 -17.86
N HIS A 247 -4.03 -12.54 -17.99
CA HIS A 247 -5.44 -12.77 -17.75
C HIS A 247 -6.08 -13.45 -18.99
N PHE A 248 -6.67 -14.63 -18.75
CA PHE A 248 -7.44 -15.40 -19.72
C PHE A 248 -8.89 -15.41 -19.25
N SER A 249 -9.62 -14.36 -19.55
CA SER A 249 -10.96 -14.14 -19.03
C SER A 249 -11.94 -13.81 -20.15
N LYS A 250 -13.21 -14.19 -19.94
CA LYS A 250 -14.31 -13.77 -20.82
C LYS A 250 -14.52 -12.26 -20.85
N ASN A 251 -14.04 -11.55 -19.82
CA ASN A 251 -14.17 -10.11 -19.71
C ASN A 251 -12.85 -9.35 -20.05
N SER A 252 -11.83 -10.02 -20.58
CA SER A 252 -10.62 -9.38 -21.10
C SER A 252 -10.92 -8.47 -22.30
N ASN A 253 -10.00 -7.53 -22.60
CA ASN A 253 -10.06 -6.65 -23.76
C ASN A 253 -11.40 -5.93 -23.94
N SER A 254 -11.76 -5.08 -22.98
CA SER A 254 -13.06 -4.38 -23.00
C SER A 254 -14.25 -5.32 -23.04
N GLN A 255 -14.18 -6.44 -22.34
CA GLN A 255 -15.21 -7.47 -22.20
C GLN A 255 -15.54 -8.23 -23.50
N THR A 256 -14.65 -8.20 -24.49
CA THR A 256 -14.81 -9.02 -25.71
C THR A 256 -14.21 -10.41 -25.56
N GLY A 257 -13.45 -10.65 -24.52
CA GLY A 257 -12.75 -11.91 -24.24
C GLY A 257 -11.34 -11.95 -24.80
N GLY A 258 -10.60 -13.00 -24.44
CA GLY A 258 -9.23 -13.20 -24.90
C GLY A 258 -8.19 -13.06 -23.81
N VAL A 259 -7.05 -12.45 -24.14
CA VAL A 259 -5.87 -12.33 -23.27
C VAL A 259 -5.47 -10.87 -23.13
N ASP A 260 -5.23 -10.42 -21.90
CA ASP A 260 -4.68 -9.11 -21.58
C ASP A 260 -3.93 -9.14 -20.23
N GLY A 261 -3.30 -8.02 -19.84
CA GLY A 261 -2.64 -7.88 -18.57
C GLY A 261 -1.44 -8.83 -18.40
N GLU A 262 -0.64 -8.99 -19.44
CA GLU A 262 0.56 -9.81 -19.41
C GLU A 262 1.51 -9.33 -18.32
N THR A 263 2.05 -10.28 -17.58
CA THR A 263 2.96 -9.98 -16.47
C THR A 263 4.18 -10.88 -16.57
N THR A 264 5.36 -10.30 -16.41
CA THR A 264 6.62 -11.04 -16.29
C THR A 264 7.43 -10.48 -15.12
N ASN A 265 7.87 -11.36 -14.25
CA ASN A 265 8.76 -11.04 -13.15
C ASN A 265 10.00 -11.95 -13.21
N ILE A 266 11.16 -11.35 -13.10
CA ILE A 266 12.46 -12.03 -13.00
C ILE A 266 13.08 -11.60 -11.69
N SER A 267 13.32 -12.54 -10.77
CA SER A 267 13.93 -12.25 -9.49
C SER A 267 15.14 -13.16 -9.24
N ALA A 268 16.16 -12.59 -8.61
CA ALA A 268 17.38 -13.30 -8.28
C ALA A 268 17.90 -12.89 -6.90
N SER A 269 18.53 -13.83 -6.19
CA SER A 269 19.30 -13.53 -4.98
C SER A 269 20.55 -14.39 -4.91
N TYR A 270 21.62 -13.81 -4.39
CA TYR A 270 22.89 -14.50 -4.16
C TYR A 270 23.60 -13.88 -2.96
N GLY A 271 24.12 -14.73 -2.09
CA GLY A 271 24.90 -14.33 -0.92
C GLY A 271 26.32 -14.82 -0.95
N LEU A 272 27.21 -13.95 -0.48
CA LEU A 272 28.64 -14.21 -0.33
C LEU A 272 28.99 -14.24 1.16
N PRO A 273 29.74 -15.23 1.64
CA PRO A 273 30.29 -15.22 3.00
C PRO A 273 31.44 -14.17 3.08
N ILE A 274 31.56 -13.51 4.23
CA ILE A 274 32.62 -12.54 4.54
C ILE A 274 33.34 -12.97 5.80
N GLY A 275 34.63 -13.22 5.70
CA GLY A 275 35.46 -13.74 6.82
C GLY A 275 35.06 -15.15 7.24
N GLU A 276 35.59 -15.59 8.40
CA GLU A 276 35.37 -16.94 8.92
C GLU A 276 34.37 -16.99 10.08
N ASN A 277 33.87 -15.85 10.54
CA ASN A 277 33.02 -15.72 11.73
C ASN A 277 31.54 -15.53 11.41
N GLY A 278 31.07 -16.00 10.23
CA GLY A 278 29.65 -15.91 9.84
C GLY A 278 29.20 -14.54 9.34
N GLY A 279 30.15 -13.72 8.84
CA GLY A 279 29.84 -12.50 8.08
C GLY A 279 29.31 -12.84 6.70
N PHE A 280 28.42 -11.97 6.17
CA PHE A 280 27.88 -12.17 4.83
C PHE A 280 27.50 -10.85 4.17
N ILE A 281 27.32 -10.89 2.86
CA ILE A 281 26.56 -9.94 2.08
C ILE A 281 25.65 -10.71 1.12
N ASN A 282 24.34 -10.43 1.17
CA ASN A 282 23.35 -10.99 0.28
C ASN A 282 22.81 -9.89 -0.64
N PHE A 283 22.85 -10.13 -1.95
CA PHE A 283 22.25 -9.28 -2.97
C PHE A 283 20.99 -9.93 -3.49
N SER A 284 19.96 -9.15 -3.62
CA SER A 284 18.66 -9.57 -4.17
C SER A 284 18.14 -8.50 -5.11
N GLY A 285 17.51 -8.92 -6.18
CA GLY A 285 16.91 -7.99 -7.11
C GLY A 285 15.78 -8.61 -7.89
N ASP A 286 14.91 -7.77 -8.40
CA ASP A 286 13.90 -8.18 -9.35
C ASP A 286 13.67 -7.11 -10.42
N PHE A 287 13.14 -7.60 -11.54
CA PHE A 287 12.62 -6.80 -12.63
C PHE A 287 11.23 -7.31 -12.96
N ASP A 288 10.25 -6.41 -12.99
CA ASP A 288 8.88 -6.74 -13.34
C ASP A 288 8.33 -5.86 -14.46
N VAL A 289 7.55 -6.47 -15.31
CA VAL A 289 6.70 -5.82 -16.31
C VAL A 289 5.29 -6.33 -16.11
N ARG A 290 4.37 -5.43 -15.95
CA ARG A 290 2.94 -5.69 -15.87
C ARG A 290 2.24 -4.78 -16.88
N GLU A 291 1.60 -5.37 -17.88
CA GLU A 291 0.76 -4.63 -18.82
C GLU A 291 -0.60 -4.35 -18.21
N ASP A 292 -1.31 -3.38 -18.75
CA ASP A 292 -2.66 -3.04 -18.31
C ASP A 292 -3.69 -4.08 -18.81
N TYR A 293 -4.81 -4.18 -18.10
CA TYR A 293 -6.00 -4.84 -18.63
C TYR A 293 -7.19 -3.89 -18.62
N ASN A 294 -8.15 -4.09 -19.53
CA ASN A 294 -9.33 -3.26 -19.62
C ASN A 294 -10.61 -4.07 -19.43
N ARG A 295 -11.44 -3.61 -18.47
CA ARG A 295 -12.75 -4.19 -18.12
C ARG A 295 -13.90 -3.23 -18.38
N MET A 296 -13.67 -2.11 -19.03
CA MET A 296 -14.73 -1.25 -19.53
C MET A 296 -15.44 -1.95 -20.71
N LYS A 297 -16.73 -1.76 -20.85
CA LYS A 297 -17.49 -2.26 -22.01
C LYS A 297 -17.53 -1.21 -23.11
N GLU A 298 -18.31 -0.18 -22.94
CA GLU A 298 -18.41 0.96 -23.85
C GLU A 298 -18.99 2.17 -23.11
N TRP A 299 -18.75 3.35 -23.65
CA TRP A 299 -19.38 4.58 -23.20
C TRP A 299 -20.81 4.66 -23.72
N GLU A 300 -21.79 4.84 -22.84
CA GLU A 300 -23.22 4.88 -23.18
C GLU A 300 -23.76 6.31 -23.39
N GLY A 301 -22.99 7.34 -22.97
CA GLY A 301 -23.40 8.76 -23.10
C GLY A 301 -23.10 9.40 -24.45
N GLY A 302 -23.36 10.70 -24.56
CA GLY A 302 -23.05 11.51 -25.74
C GLY A 302 -21.54 11.64 -25.98
N ILE A 303 -21.10 11.56 -27.24
CA ILE A 303 -19.69 11.68 -27.65
C ILE A 303 -19.50 12.99 -28.39
N PHE A 304 -20.31 13.22 -29.40
CA PHE A 304 -20.27 14.40 -30.27
C PHE A 304 -21.54 15.24 -30.10
N ASN A 305 -21.46 16.50 -30.47
CA ASN A 305 -22.61 17.37 -30.66
C ASN A 305 -22.69 17.90 -32.10
N GLY A 306 -23.72 18.67 -32.44
CA GLY A 306 -23.92 19.21 -33.78
C GLY A 306 -22.77 20.07 -34.27
N TYR A 307 -22.11 20.82 -33.37
CA TYR A 307 -20.93 21.60 -33.70
C TYR A 307 -19.74 20.73 -34.15
N ASN A 308 -19.53 19.56 -33.57
CA ASN A 308 -18.46 18.66 -34.00
C ASN A 308 -18.69 18.11 -35.41
N ALA A 309 -19.93 17.93 -35.85
CA ALA A 309 -20.23 17.64 -37.27
C ALA A 309 -19.87 18.81 -38.20
N VAL A 310 -20.19 20.03 -37.80
CA VAL A 310 -19.78 21.24 -38.54
C VAL A 310 -18.27 21.36 -38.70
N GLU A 311 -17.52 21.18 -37.62
CA GLU A 311 -16.05 21.16 -37.66
C GLU A 311 -15.52 20.09 -38.63
N ARG A 312 -16.12 18.91 -38.65
CA ARG A 312 -15.73 17.84 -39.58
C ARG A 312 -15.95 18.27 -41.06
N PHE A 313 -17.07 18.86 -41.38
CA PHE A 313 -17.34 19.36 -42.74
C PHE A 313 -16.39 20.50 -43.11
N ALA A 314 -16.12 21.41 -42.20
CA ALA A 314 -15.21 22.51 -42.40
C ALA A 314 -13.76 22.00 -42.61
N ASN A 315 -13.30 21.08 -41.79
CA ASN A 315 -11.99 20.44 -41.96
C ASN A 315 -11.86 19.70 -43.29
N ALA A 316 -12.91 19.00 -43.74
CA ALA A 316 -12.92 18.31 -45.03
C ALA A 316 -12.81 19.33 -46.21
N ALA A 317 -13.25 20.56 -46.01
CA ALA A 317 -13.11 21.68 -46.94
C ALA A 317 -11.80 22.46 -46.79
N ASN A 318 -10.88 22.05 -45.93
CA ASN A 318 -9.64 22.73 -45.55
C ASN A 318 -9.89 24.13 -44.95
N TYR A 319 -11.02 24.32 -44.26
CA TYR A 319 -11.31 25.56 -43.55
C TYR A 319 -10.65 25.57 -42.17
N ASP A 320 -10.09 26.69 -41.78
CA ASP A 320 -9.51 26.88 -40.45
C ASP A 320 -10.64 27.01 -39.39
N THR A 321 -10.95 25.92 -38.72
CA THR A 321 -12.02 25.84 -37.71
C THR A 321 -11.73 26.65 -36.43
N THR A 322 -10.49 27.13 -36.24
CA THR A 322 -10.18 28.03 -35.10
C THR A 322 -10.88 29.36 -35.24
N GLN A 323 -11.23 29.77 -36.47
CA GLN A 323 -11.99 31.00 -36.72
C GLN A 323 -13.37 30.94 -36.09
N PHE A 324 -14.03 29.79 -36.01
CA PHE A 324 -15.33 29.68 -35.35
C PHE A 324 -15.28 30.01 -33.86
N LEU A 325 -14.14 29.74 -33.21
CA LEU A 325 -13.95 30.05 -31.81
C LEU A 325 -13.83 31.54 -31.53
N SER A 326 -13.37 32.34 -32.53
CA SER A 326 -13.26 33.77 -32.39
C SER A 326 -14.62 34.46 -32.20
N LEU A 327 -15.71 33.86 -32.73
CA LEU A 327 -17.08 34.35 -32.54
C LEU A 327 -17.49 34.41 -31.06
N ALA A 328 -17.02 33.46 -30.24
CA ALA A 328 -17.32 33.39 -28.80
C ALA A 328 -16.23 34.08 -27.94
N ASN A 329 -15.08 34.46 -28.53
CA ASN A 329 -13.91 34.93 -27.81
C ASN A 329 -13.57 36.41 -28.09
N GLY A 330 -14.59 37.22 -28.36
CA GLY A 330 -14.45 38.69 -28.36
C GLY A 330 -14.31 39.33 -29.74
N LEU A 331 -14.54 38.57 -30.82
CA LEU A 331 -14.68 39.20 -32.13
C LEU A 331 -15.91 40.12 -32.16
N ASP A 332 -15.73 41.36 -32.59
CA ASP A 332 -16.80 42.37 -32.60
C ASP A 332 -17.98 41.90 -33.49
N PRO A 333 -19.19 41.71 -32.93
CA PRO A 333 -20.36 41.32 -33.71
C PRO A 333 -20.77 42.30 -34.82
N ALA A 334 -20.31 43.54 -34.76
CA ALA A 334 -20.55 44.54 -35.80
C ALA A 334 -19.52 44.50 -36.95
N SER A 335 -18.45 43.71 -36.79
CA SER A 335 -17.38 43.59 -37.79
C SER A 335 -17.81 42.78 -39.03
N THR A 336 -17.20 43.13 -40.18
CA THR A 336 -17.37 42.35 -41.41
C THR A 336 -16.87 40.90 -41.23
N ASP A 337 -15.78 40.72 -40.52
CA ASP A 337 -15.16 39.40 -40.28
C ASP A 337 -16.09 38.53 -39.46
N TYR A 338 -16.74 39.04 -38.42
CA TYR A 338 -17.72 38.32 -37.64
C TYR A 338 -18.86 37.76 -38.51
N ASN A 339 -19.42 38.62 -39.36
CA ASN A 339 -20.51 38.23 -40.25
C ASN A 339 -20.08 37.24 -41.34
N THR A 340 -18.84 37.33 -41.82
CA THR A 340 -18.25 36.38 -42.77
C THR A 340 -18.11 35.00 -42.11
N ILE A 341 -17.45 34.90 -40.94
CA ILE A 341 -17.24 33.65 -40.23
C ILE A 341 -18.57 33.02 -39.78
N LEU A 342 -19.54 33.82 -39.33
CA LEU A 342 -20.86 33.34 -38.95
C LEU A 342 -21.62 32.74 -40.15
N ASN A 343 -21.50 33.35 -41.35
CA ASN A 343 -22.11 32.82 -42.57
C ASN A 343 -21.44 31.55 -43.06
N ASP A 344 -20.11 31.47 -42.97
CA ASP A 344 -19.36 30.23 -43.27
C ASP A 344 -19.77 29.10 -42.32
N LEU A 345 -19.86 29.37 -41.01
CA LEU A 345 -20.34 28.44 -40.02
C LEU A 345 -21.76 27.94 -40.31
N LYS A 346 -22.69 28.84 -40.68
CA LYS A 346 -24.05 28.48 -41.11
C LYS A 346 -24.03 27.61 -42.38
N GLY A 347 -23.14 27.92 -43.34
CA GLY A 347 -22.95 27.13 -44.54
C GLY A 347 -22.54 25.68 -44.24
N PHE A 348 -21.54 25.48 -43.37
CA PHE A 348 -21.13 24.18 -42.95
C PHE A 348 -22.16 23.45 -42.06
N ALA A 349 -22.91 24.20 -41.23
CA ALA A 349 -24.00 23.64 -40.45
C ALA A 349 -25.11 23.07 -41.36
N ASN A 350 -25.49 23.82 -42.38
CA ASN A 350 -26.45 23.34 -43.38
C ASN A 350 -25.93 22.11 -44.15
N ALA A 351 -24.64 22.11 -44.54
CA ALA A 351 -24.00 20.97 -45.17
C ALA A 351 -23.98 19.72 -44.23
N ALA A 352 -23.89 19.93 -42.95
CA ALA A 352 -23.98 18.90 -41.92
C ALA A 352 -25.41 18.45 -41.63
N GLY A 353 -26.43 19.06 -42.26
CA GLY A 353 -27.84 18.69 -42.11
C GLY A 353 -28.62 19.46 -41.05
N TYR A 354 -28.03 20.52 -40.46
CA TYR A 354 -28.70 21.37 -39.49
C TYR A 354 -29.43 22.53 -40.19
N ASN A 355 -30.69 22.77 -39.89
CA ASN A 355 -31.43 23.86 -40.44
C ASN A 355 -31.11 25.17 -39.70
N THR A 356 -30.37 26.08 -40.36
CA THR A 356 -29.97 27.37 -39.81
C THR A 356 -30.82 28.56 -40.25
N THR A 357 -31.90 28.34 -41.02
CA THR A 357 -32.75 29.42 -41.58
C THR A 357 -33.47 30.23 -40.51
N ALA A 358 -33.67 29.71 -39.32
CA ALA A 358 -34.33 30.38 -38.21
C ALA A 358 -33.31 31.03 -37.24
N SER A 359 -32.00 31.01 -37.54
CA SER A 359 -30.97 31.59 -36.65
C SER A 359 -30.62 32.99 -37.13
N ASP A 360 -30.93 34.01 -36.36
CA ASP A 360 -30.57 35.39 -36.64
C ASP A 360 -29.16 35.75 -36.11
N GLY A 361 -28.58 34.94 -35.24
CA GLY A 361 -27.26 35.19 -34.68
C GLY A 361 -26.55 33.97 -34.14
N LEU A 362 -25.42 34.19 -33.44
CA LEU A 362 -24.58 33.13 -32.86
C LEU A 362 -25.32 32.33 -31.80
N SER A 363 -26.12 32.99 -30.95
CA SER A 363 -26.80 32.33 -29.81
C SER A 363 -27.81 31.28 -30.25
N GLU A 364 -28.61 31.58 -31.28
CA GLU A 364 -29.57 30.65 -31.85
C GLU A 364 -28.86 29.50 -32.55
N LEU A 365 -27.75 29.77 -33.24
CA LEU A 365 -26.94 28.75 -33.89
C LEU A 365 -26.27 27.81 -32.86
N GLN A 366 -25.76 28.34 -31.75
CA GLN A 366 -25.23 27.57 -30.64
C GLN A 366 -26.32 26.62 -30.06
N THR A 367 -27.53 27.10 -29.92
CA THR A 367 -28.68 26.31 -29.44
C THR A 367 -29.01 25.18 -30.41
N ILE A 368 -29.07 25.42 -31.71
CA ILE A 368 -29.33 24.43 -32.77
C ILE A 368 -28.25 23.36 -32.76
N LEU A 369 -26.98 23.73 -32.58
CA LEU A 369 -25.85 22.81 -32.63
C LEU A 369 -25.52 22.13 -31.30
N ASN A 370 -26.16 22.53 -30.19
CA ASN A 370 -25.97 21.87 -28.88
C ASN A 370 -26.92 20.69 -28.71
N VAL A 371 -26.99 19.84 -29.71
CA VAL A 371 -27.77 18.57 -29.71
C VAL A 371 -26.85 17.39 -29.85
N ASP A 372 -27.23 16.26 -29.24
CA ASP A 372 -26.46 15.03 -29.34
C ASP A 372 -26.57 14.45 -30.76
N ALA A 373 -25.43 14.23 -31.40
CA ALA A 373 -25.30 13.69 -32.74
C ALA A 373 -24.52 12.37 -32.79
N THR A 374 -24.39 11.69 -31.66
CA THR A 374 -23.47 10.55 -31.48
C THR A 374 -23.59 9.46 -32.52
N THR A 375 -24.75 8.94 -32.80
CA THR A 375 -24.94 7.79 -33.72
C THR A 375 -24.60 8.14 -35.15
N SER A 376 -25.11 9.24 -35.66
CA SER A 376 -24.86 9.71 -37.03
C SER A 376 -23.40 10.09 -37.20
N GLU A 377 -22.81 10.76 -36.21
CA GLU A 377 -21.44 11.25 -36.27
C GLU A 377 -20.42 10.12 -36.19
N LEU A 378 -20.67 9.08 -35.38
CA LEU A 378 -19.84 7.89 -35.31
C LEU A 378 -19.81 7.18 -36.67
N ALA A 379 -20.98 6.97 -37.26
CA ALA A 379 -21.07 6.33 -38.57
C ALA A 379 -20.34 7.14 -39.67
N ALA A 380 -20.48 8.47 -39.64
CA ALA A 380 -19.83 9.37 -40.61
C ALA A 380 -18.30 9.42 -40.48
N ARG A 381 -17.78 9.10 -39.27
CA ARG A 381 -16.32 9.05 -38.98
C ARG A 381 -15.74 7.65 -39.08
N GLY A 382 -16.55 6.60 -39.24
CA GLY A 382 -16.11 5.20 -39.21
C GLY A 382 -15.56 4.77 -37.85
N LEU A 383 -16.11 5.30 -36.77
CA LEU A 383 -15.72 5.05 -35.39
C LEU A 383 -16.77 4.15 -34.69
N GLU A 384 -16.30 3.45 -33.68
CA GLU A 384 -17.12 2.68 -32.76
C GLU A 384 -17.14 3.32 -31.36
N ARG A 385 -18.12 3.00 -30.54
CA ARG A 385 -18.22 3.52 -29.16
C ARG A 385 -17.04 3.09 -28.29
N THR A 386 -16.46 1.93 -28.56
CA THR A 386 -15.30 1.38 -27.86
C THR A 386 -14.02 2.18 -28.09
N ASP A 387 -13.93 2.99 -29.18
CA ASP A 387 -12.81 3.88 -29.43
C ASP A 387 -12.71 5.00 -28.36
N PHE A 388 -13.80 5.26 -27.63
CA PHE A 388 -13.87 6.25 -26.57
C PHE A 388 -13.76 5.63 -25.16
N ASN A 389 -13.36 4.37 -25.10
CA ASN A 389 -13.13 3.71 -23.83
C ASN A 389 -11.91 4.29 -23.11
N MET A 390 -11.99 4.29 -21.80
CA MET A 390 -10.86 4.48 -20.91
C MET A 390 -10.33 3.14 -20.45
N ARG A 391 -9.18 3.11 -19.78
CA ARG A 391 -8.62 1.89 -19.19
C ARG A 391 -9.17 1.68 -17.78
N VAL A 392 -10.07 0.71 -17.62
CA VAL A 392 -10.64 0.31 -16.33
C VAL A 392 -10.04 -1.02 -15.91
N GLY A 393 -9.10 -0.98 -14.97
CA GLY A 393 -8.37 -2.16 -14.52
C GLY A 393 -7.02 -1.79 -13.94
N GLN A 394 -6.10 -2.76 -13.91
CA GLN A 394 -4.74 -2.48 -13.44
C GLN A 394 -4.00 -1.54 -14.38
N SER A 395 -3.14 -0.72 -13.83
CA SER A 395 -2.22 0.13 -14.57
C SER A 395 -1.02 -0.68 -15.07
N LYS A 396 -0.42 -0.17 -16.16
CA LYS A 396 0.87 -0.67 -16.65
C LYS A 396 1.98 -0.23 -15.70
N VAL A 397 2.86 -1.18 -15.34
CA VAL A 397 3.99 -0.92 -14.44
C VAL A 397 5.24 -1.63 -14.97
N ARG A 398 6.37 -0.94 -14.94
CA ARG A 398 7.70 -1.51 -15.16
C ARG A 398 8.59 -1.13 -13.99
N GLY A 399 9.13 -2.14 -13.29
CA GLY A 399 9.89 -1.92 -12.07
C GLY A 399 11.24 -2.63 -12.07
N SER A 400 12.21 -2.01 -11.43
CA SER A 400 13.50 -2.63 -11.09
C SER A 400 13.79 -2.35 -9.62
N ARG A 401 14.21 -3.38 -8.88
CA ARG A 401 14.53 -3.29 -7.45
C ARG A 401 15.84 -4.01 -7.19
N LEU A 402 16.69 -3.40 -6.37
CA LEU A 402 17.91 -3.99 -5.86
C LEU A 402 17.95 -3.84 -4.36
N PHE A 403 18.32 -4.89 -3.66
CA PHE A 403 18.47 -4.90 -2.22
C PHE A 403 19.76 -5.59 -1.82
N ALA A 404 20.42 -5.08 -0.78
CA ALA A 404 21.58 -5.72 -0.18
C ALA A 404 21.35 -5.86 1.33
N ASN A 405 21.75 -7.00 1.90
CA ASN A 405 21.76 -7.25 3.34
C ASN A 405 23.16 -7.70 3.75
N PHE A 406 23.77 -7.00 4.70
CA PHE A 406 25.17 -7.17 5.10
C PHE A 406 25.30 -7.33 6.60
N LYS A 407 26.19 -8.24 7.00
CA LYS A 407 26.62 -8.44 8.39
C LYS A 407 28.11 -8.78 8.44
N LEU A 408 28.82 -8.12 9.34
CA LEU A 408 30.23 -8.37 9.59
C LEU A 408 30.52 -8.47 11.10
N PRO A 409 30.66 -9.66 11.66
CA PRO A 409 31.19 -9.84 13.00
C PRO A 409 32.60 -9.28 13.12
N LEU A 410 32.85 -8.46 14.14
CA LEU A 410 34.13 -7.83 14.40
C LEU A 410 34.96 -8.60 15.42
N ASP A 411 34.30 -9.31 16.32
CA ASP A 411 34.92 -10.10 17.37
C ASP A 411 34.10 -11.35 17.71
N ASN A 412 34.62 -12.21 18.59
CA ASN A 412 33.93 -13.40 19.08
C ASN A 412 32.98 -13.10 20.26
N ASN A 413 32.85 -11.85 20.67
CA ASN A 413 32.00 -11.40 21.77
C ASN A 413 30.62 -10.89 21.30
N GLY A 414 30.35 -11.01 20.01
CA GLY A 414 29.07 -10.61 19.40
C GLY A 414 29.03 -9.13 18.96
N THR A 415 30.19 -8.46 18.84
CA THR A 415 30.25 -7.13 18.20
C THR A 415 30.19 -7.31 16.69
N GLU A 416 29.21 -6.70 16.06
CA GLU A 416 29.02 -6.77 14.61
C GLU A 416 28.56 -5.43 14.02
N ILE A 417 29.00 -5.18 12.80
CA ILE A 417 28.42 -4.14 11.94
C ILE A 417 27.38 -4.80 11.03
N TYR A 418 26.26 -4.18 10.90
CA TYR A 418 25.23 -4.59 9.95
C TYR A 418 24.76 -3.42 9.09
N SER A 419 24.31 -3.74 7.89
CA SER A 419 23.74 -2.76 6.99
C SER A 419 22.73 -3.44 6.06
N PHE A 420 21.68 -2.73 5.70
CA PHE A 420 20.87 -3.12 4.56
C PHE A 420 20.49 -1.88 3.74
N ALA A 421 20.46 -2.06 2.43
CA ALA A 421 20.19 -0.98 1.49
C ALA A 421 19.25 -1.45 0.39
N GLY A 422 18.39 -0.55 -0.08
CA GLY A 422 17.47 -0.79 -1.17
C GLY A 422 17.40 0.37 -2.14
N LEU A 423 17.34 0.05 -3.43
CA LEU A 423 17.08 0.98 -4.51
C LEU A 423 15.95 0.42 -5.38
N SER A 424 14.95 1.22 -5.65
CA SER A 424 13.84 0.85 -6.51
C SER A 424 13.49 2.01 -7.45
N SER A 425 13.24 1.67 -8.70
CA SER A 425 12.68 2.58 -9.70
C SER A 425 11.52 1.89 -10.40
N ARG A 426 10.39 2.56 -10.47
CA ARG A 426 9.17 2.02 -11.06
C ARG A 426 8.51 3.09 -11.92
N ALA A 427 8.30 2.78 -13.20
CA ALA A 427 7.51 3.56 -14.14
C ALA A 427 6.10 3.01 -14.18
N GLY A 428 5.11 3.86 -13.88
CA GLY A 428 3.69 3.56 -13.98
C GLY A 428 3.06 4.30 -15.15
N ASN A 429 2.09 3.68 -15.82
CA ASN A 429 1.25 4.35 -16.81
C ASN A 429 -0.20 3.96 -16.57
N SER A 430 -1.03 4.93 -16.26
CA SER A 430 -2.48 4.82 -16.12
C SER A 430 -3.18 5.83 -17.00
N ALA A 431 -4.50 5.74 -17.12
CA ALA A 431 -5.29 6.66 -17.90
C ALA A 431 -6.41 7.26 -17.06
N GLY A 432 -6.75 8.50 -17.35
CA GLY A 432 -7.92 9.15 -16.77
C GLY A 432 -9.21 8.83 -17.53
N PHE A 433 -10.23 9.65 -17.33
CA PHE A 433 -11.44 9.63 -18.16
C PHE A 433 -11.17 10.16 -19.56
N TYR A 434 -11.75 9.53 -20.57
CA TYR A 434 -11.67 10.00 -21.95
C TYR A 434 -12.24 11.42 -22.06
N ARG A 435 -11.51 12.30 -22.71
CA ARG A 435 -11.93 13.67 -22.99
C ARG A 435 -12.69 13.70 -24.32
N LEU A 436 -14.02 13.73 -24.22
CA LEU A 436 -14.92 13.62 -25.37
C LEU A 436 -14.93 14.92 -26.19
N PRO A 437 -15.13 14.87 -27.51
CA PRO A 437 -15.17 16.04 -28.39
C PRO A 437 -16.21 17.10 -27.98
N SER A 438 -17.35 16.68 -27.42
CA SER A 438 -18.41 17.59 -26.96
C SER A 438 -18.04 18.42 -25.71
N GLN A 439 -16.93 18.13 -25.06
CA GLN A 439 -16.53 18.78 -23.80
C GLN A 439 -15.66 20.03 -24.05
N SER A 440 -15.82 21.06 -23.21
CA SER A 440 -14.96 22.27 -23.24
C SER A 440 -13.48 21.97 -22.96
N ARG A 441 -13.17 20.79 -22.39
CA ARG A 441 -11.81 20.30 -22.10
C ARG A 441 -11.08 19.81 -23.35
N THR A 442 -11.78 19.61 -24.45
CA THR A 442 -11.23 19.13 -25.71
C THR A 442 -11.13 20.29 -26.69
N PHE A 443 -9.93 20.56 -27.15
CA PHE A 443 -9.70 21.51 -28.24
C PHE A 443 -9.76 20.75 -29.56
N THR A 444 -10.96 20.69 -30.15
CA THR A 444 -11.27 19.84 -31.33
C THR A 444 -10.45 20.15 -32.58
N PRO A 445 -9.94 21.39 -32.81
CA PRO A 445 -8.98 21.64 -33.89
C PRO A 445 -7.69 20.81 -33.82
N ALA A 446 -7.27 20.40 -32.59
CA ALA A 446 -6.11 19.53 -32.37
C ALA A 446 -6.52 18.06 -32.18
N TYR A 447 -7.59 17.79 -31.45
CA TYR A 447 -8.09 16.45 -31.12
C TYR A 447 -9.55 16.27 -31.55
N ILE A 448 -9.77 16.10 -32.87
CA ILE A 448 -11.12 16.07 -33.46
C ILE A 448 -12.01 14.97 -32.88
N ASN A 449 -11.44 13.85 -32.45
CA ASN A 449 -12.14 12.73 -31.81
C ASN A 449 -11.97 12.71 -30.29
N GLY A 450 -11.44 13.77 -29.68
CA GLY A 450 -11.08 13.75 -28.27
C GLY A 450 -9.79 12.98 -28.01
N PHE A 451 -9.52 12.65 -26.74
CA PHE A 451 -8.29 11.95 -26.34
C PHE A 451 -8.44 11.28 -24.99
N LEU A 452 -7.65 10.23 -24.75
CA LEU A 452 -7.50 9.56 -23.47
C LEU A 452 -6.23 10.06 -22.78
N PRO A 453 -6.30 10.96 -21.77
CA PRO A 453 -5.10 11.47 -21.11
C PRO A 453 -4.45 10.41 -20.25
N GLU A 454 -3.13 10.42 -20.20
CA GLU A 454 -2.31 9.42 -19.52
C GLU A 454 -1.49 10.05 -18.40
N ILE A 455 -1.45 9.34 -17.26
CA ILE A 455 -0.56 9.62 -16.14
C ILE A 455 0.65 8.69 -16.27
N ASN A 456 1.81 9.27 -16.57
CA ASN A 456 3.07 8.57 -16.50
C ASN A 456 3.79 8.98 -15.22
N SER A 457 3.95 8.06 -14.29
CA SER A 457 4.67 8.33 -13.05
C SER A 457 6.03 7.66 -13.05
N THR A 458 7.00 8.31 -12.44
CA THR A 458 8.27 7.69 -12.04
C THR A 458 8.32 7.68 -10.52
N ILE A 459 8.32 6.47 -9.94
CA ILE A 459 8.42 6.29 -8.50
C ILE A 459 9.84 5.80 -8.20
N SER A 460 10.59 6.59 -7.44
CA SER A 460 11.91 6.21 -6.96
C SER A 460 11.90 6.01 -5.45
N ASP A 461 12.55 4.94 -5.00
CA ASP A 461 12.67 4.63 -3.58
C ASP A 461 14.10 4.24 -3.23
N GLN A 462 14.62 4.82 -2.16
CA GLN A 462 15.97 4.62 -1.67
C GLN A 462 15.94 4.38 -0.18
N SER A 463 16.68 3.41 0.30
CA SER A 463 16.82 3.15 1.73
C SER A 463 18.20 2.66 2.08
N LEU A 464 18.67 3.06 3.27
CA LEU A 464 19.92 2.60 3.84
C LEU A 464 19.75 2.54 5.36
N ALA A 465 20.07 1.41 5.97
CA ALA A 465 20.26 1.31 7.40
C ALA A 465 21.68 0.82 7.67
N VAL A 466 22.32 1.43 8.64
CA VAL A 466 23.65 1.05 9.14
C VAL A 466 23.60 1.01 10.65
N GLY A 467 24.16 -0.01 11.24
CA GLY A 467 24.25 -0.11 12.69
C GLY A 467 25.45 -0.90 13.15
N ILE A 468 25.78 -0.68 14.40
CA ILE A 468 26.76 -1.46 15.16
C ILE A 468 26.07 -1.98 16.41
N LYS A 469 26.12 -3.28 16.64
CA LYS A 469 25.65 -3.89 17.88
C LYS A 469 26.74 -4.71 18.54
N GLY A 470 26.68 -4.83 19.85
CA GLY A 470 27.66 -5.53 20.64
C GLY A 470 27.31 -5.53 22.11
N LYS A 471 28.28 -5.84 22.97
CA LYS A 471 28.09 -5.86 24.42
C LYS A 471 28.97 -4.85 25.11
N ILE A 472 28.39 -4.09 26.07
CA ILE A 472 29.11 -3.26 27.02
C ILE A 472 28.82 -3.81 28.42
N GLY A 473 29.77 -4.53 28.99
CA GLY A 473 29.53 -5.37 30.16
C GLY A 473 28.51 -6.46 29.85
N ASP A 474 27.40 -6.50 30.61
CA ASP A 474 26.28 -7.47 30.39
C ASP A 474 25.15 -6.88 29.55
N TRP A 475 25.27 -5.66 29.09
CA TRP A 475 24.26 -5.01 28.25
C TRP A 475 24.55 -5.23 26.77
N ASN A 476 23.55 -5.71 26.03
CA ASN A 476 23.58 -5.60 24.57
C ASN A 476 23.24 -4.17 24.20
N VAL A 477 24.02 -3.59 23.30
CA VAL A 477 23.86 -2.23 22.79
C VAL A 477 23.77 -2.28 21.29
N ASP A 478 22.78 -1.59 20.71
CA ASP A 478 22.62 -1.41 19.26
C ASP A 478 22.49 0.09 18.98
N PHE A 479 23.41 0.64 18.20
CA PHE A 479 23.34 2.00 17.69
C PHE A 479 23.18 1.94 16.18
N SER A 480 22.16 2.61 15.66
CA SER A 480 21.82 2.54 14.24
C SER A 480 21.25 3.84 13.72
N ASN A 481 21.42 4.03 12.41
CA ASN A 481 20.75 5.07 11.62
C ASN A 481 20.09 4.43 10.41
N ALA A 482 18.84 4.79 10.16
CA ALA A 482 18.04 4.38 9.00
C ALA A 482 17.60 5.62 8.23
N TYR A 483 17.95 5.67 6.96
CA TYR A 483 17.54 6.71 6.00
C TYR A 483 16.64 6.10 4.94
N GLY A 484 15.62 6.85 4.54
CA GLY A 484 14.77 6.49 3.41
C GLY A 484 14.21 7.71 2.70
N LYS A 485 14.07 7.59 1.39
CA LYS A 485 13.43 8.59 0.52
C LYS A 485 12.56 7.88 -0.51
N ASN A 486 11.33 8.35 -0.63
CA ASN A 486 10.42 7.99 -1.71
C ASN A 486 10.07 9.26 -2.49
N ALA A 487 10.07 9.20 -3.81
CA ALA A 487 9.70 10.31 -4.68
C ALA A 487 8.79 9.83 -5.80
N PHE A 488 7.89 10.72 -6.20
CA PHE A 488 6.87 10.49 -7.20
C PHE A 488 6.85 11.69 -8.16
N ASP A 489 7.23 11.48 -9.41
CA ASP A 489 7.26 12.49 -10.46
C ASP A 489 6.21 12.16 -11.52
N TYR A 490 5.50 13.18 -12.01
CA TYR A 490 4.39 13.03 -12.95
C TYR A 490 4.69 13.67 -14.30
N MET A 491 4.57 12.89 -15.36
CA MET A 491 4.49 13.33 -16.74
C MET A 491 3.10 13.02 -17.28
N ILE A 492 2.31 14.04 -17.60
CA ILE A 492 0.98 13.86 -18.17
C ILE A 492 1.10 13.82 -19.68
N GLY A 493 0.76 12.69 -20.28
CA GLY A 493 0.87 12.44 -21.72
C GLY A 493 -0.48 12.33 -22.41
N ASN A 494 -0.47 12.33 -23.74
CA ASN A 494 -1.66 12.29 -24.59
C ASN A 494 -2.76 13.23 -24.07
N THR A 495 -2.37 14.47 -23.79
CA THR A 495 -3.20 15.45 -23.08
C THR A 495 -3.17 16.81 -23.76
N TYR A 496 -3.88 17.79 -23.23
CA TYR A 496 -3.96 19.12 -23.81
C TYR A 496 -4.40 20.14 -22.76
N ASN A 497 -3.78 21.31 -22.78
CA ASN A 497 -4.30 22.49 -22.09
C ASN A 497 -5.28 23.22 -23.02
N ALA A 498 -6.57 22.91 -22.87
CA ALA A 498 -7.60 23.45 -23.77
C ALA A 498 -7.68 24.98 -23.78
N SER A 499 -7.29 25.65 -22.69
CA SER A 499 -7.27 27.13 -22.62
C SER A 499 -6.10 27.76 -23.37
N GLN A 500 -5.04 26.99 -23.68
CA GLN A 500 -3.89 27.47 -24.45
C GLN A 500 -4.13 27.42 -25.97
N GLY A 501 -5.24 26.82 -26.42
CA GLY A 501 -5.58 26.70 -27.84
C GLY A 501 -4.49 25.99 -28.62
N VAL A 502 -4.19 26.48 -29.83
CA VAL A 502 -3.22 25.88 -30.76
C VAL A 502 -1.78 25.81 -30.23
N ALA A 503 -1.43 26.56 -29.20
CA ALA A 503 -0.08 26.62 -28.65
C ALA A 503 0.17 25.54 -27.59
N SER A 504 -0.84 24.72 -27.21
CA SER A 504 -0.71 23.74 -26.18
C SER A 504 0.21 22.58 -26.58
N PRO A 505 1.17 22.17 -25.71
CA PRO A 505 1.82 20.88 -25.82
C PRO A 505 0.83 19.72 -25.61
N THR A 506 1.28 18.48 -25.87
CA THR A 506 0.51 17.24 -25.65
C THR A 506 1.12 16.36 -24.55
N VAL A 507 2.25 16.79 -23.99
CA VAL A 507 2.95 16.16 -22.86
C VAL A 507 3.40 17.29 -21.93
N PHE A 508 3.21 17.10 -20.63
CA PHE A 508 3.55 18.11 -19.62
C PHE A 508 4.31 17.49 -18.47
N ASP A 509 5.34 18.18 -18.00
CA ASP A 509 5.88 17.96 -16.66
C ASP A 509 4.88 18.57 -15.66
N ALA A 510 4.22 17.71 -14.89
CA ALA A 510 3.22 18.13 -13.92
C ALA A 510 3.80 18.28 -12.50
N GLY A 511 5.11 18.16 -12.34
CA GLY A 511 5.78 18.19 -11.05
C GLY A 511 5.63 16.89 -10.27
N GLY A 512 5.78 16.97 -8.96
CA GLY A 512 5.75 15.78 -8.13
C GLY A 512 5.91 16.08 -6.64
N PHE A 513 6.21 15.03 -5.88
CA PHE A 513 6.48 15.17 -4.45
C PHE A 513 7.48 14.13 -3.94
N SER A 514 8.15 14.44 -2.85
CA SER A 514 9.05 13.51 -2.17
C SER A 514 8.87 13.52 -0.67
N PHE A 515 9.11 12.36 -0.06
CA PHE A 515 9.15 12.19 1.39
C PHE A 515 10.47 11.56 1.79
N THR A 516 11.14 12.14 2.78
CA THR A 516 12.41 11.68 3.32
C THR A 516 12.28 11.46 4.82
N GLN A 517 12.81 10.35 5.33
CA GLN A 517 12.88 10.05 6.75
C GLN A 517 14.28 9.62 7.13
N ASN A 518 14.78 10.13 8.25
CA ASN A 518 16.03 9.69 8.88
C ASN A 518 15.77 9.40 10.36
N THR A 519 16.07 8.18 10.79
CA THR A 519 15.83 7.72 12.16
C THR A 519 17.12 7.20 12.78
N THR A 520 17.54 7.78 13.89
CA THR A 520 18.69 7.33 14.69
C THR A 520 18.18 6.68 15.95
N ASN A 521 18.63 5.47 16.25
CA ASN A 521 18.23 4.69 17.41
C ASN A 521 19.44 4.32 18.26
N LEU A 522 19.26 4.35 19.57
CA LEU A 522 20.15 3.75 20.57
C LEU A 522 19.31 2.83 21.44
N ASP A 523 19.53 1.53 21.33
CA ASP A 523 18.79 0.48 22.02
C ASP A 523 19.74 -0.28 22.97
N LEU A 524 19.35 -0.44 24.23
CA LEU A 524 20.08 -1.20 25.25
C LEU A 524 19.15 -2.27 25.80
N ASN A 525 19.63 -3.51 25.91
CA ASN A 525 18.88 -4.56 26.60
C ASN A 525 19.80 -5.49 27.40
N ARG A 526 19.22 -6.05 28.47
CA ARG A 526 19.89 -7.02 29.34
C ARG A 526 18.86 -8.02 29.87
N PHE A 527 19.26 -9.25 29.97
CA PHE A 527 18.47 -10.30 30.60
C PHE A 527 19.07 -10.68 31.96
N PHE A 528 18.25 -10.64 33.01
CA PHE A 528 18.59 -10.98 34.38
C PHE A 528 18.06 -12.38 34.70
N GLU A 529 18.94 -13.39 34.66
CA GLU A 529 18.58 -14.80 34.85
C GLU A 529 18.14 -15.14 36.28
N ASN A 530 18.60 -14.36 37.27
CA ASN A 530 18.34 -14.62 38.69
C ASN A 530 17.21 -13.76 39.28
N THR A 531 16.46 -13.04 38.46
CA THR A 531 15.29 -12.24 38.87
C THR A 531 14.05 -12.91 38.34
N PHE A 532 13.20 -13.43 39.23
CA PHE A 532 12.12 -14.35 38.91
C PHE A 532 12.65 -15.58 38.15
N GLU A 533 11.89 -16.11 37.18
CA GLU A 533 12.38 -17.11 36.20
C GLU A 533 13.07 -16.44 34.98
N GLY A 534 13.28 -15.12 35.05
CA GLY A 534 13.95 -14.26 34.08
C GLY A 534 13.31 -12.90 33.92
N LEU A 535 14.13 -11.86 33.90
CA LEU A 535 13.71 -10.49 33.65
C LEU A 535 14.50 -9.88 32.50
N GLY A 536 13.85 -9.61 31.38
CA GLY A 536 14.36 -8.78 30.30
C GLY A 536 14.10 -7.31 30.59
N VAL A 537 15.13 -6.49 30.52
CA VAL A 537 15.04 -5.03 30.63
C VAL A 537 15.59 -4.42 29.37
N ALA A 538 14.80 -3.61 28.67
CA ALA A 538 15.28 -2.84 27.53
C ALA A 538 14.89 -1.37 27.70
N PHE A 539 15.73 -0.48 27.24
CA PHE A 539 15.47 0.95 27.13
C PHE A 539 16.24 1.54 25.98
N GLY A 540 15.79 2.67 25.49
CA GLY A 540 16.46 3.31 24.38
C GLY A 540 15.91 4.69 24.07
N ALA A 541 16.54 5.30 23.07
CA ALA A 541 16.18 6.61 22.56
C ALA A 541 16.14 6.58 21.03
N GLU A 542 15.25 7.39 20.48
CA GLU A 542 15.08 7.58 19.04
C GLU A 542 15.08 9.07 18.73
N HIS A 543 15.77 9.45 17.66
CA HIS A 543 15.64 10.77 17.03
C HIS A 543 15.24 10.56 15.58
N ARG A 544 14.15 11.21 15.14
CA ARG A 544 13.64 11.10 13.79
C ARG A 544 13.49 12.48 13.16
N LEU A 545 13.91 12.57 11.91
CA LEU A 545 13.72 13.73 11.03
C LEU A 545 12.87 13.30 9.85
N GLU A 546 11.87 14.07 9.50
CA GLU A 546 11.00 13.88 8.36
C GLU A 546 10.98 15.15 7.52
N ASN A 547 10.90 14.99 6.20
CA ASN A 547 10.78 16.09 5.26
C ASN A 547 9.82 15.72 4.14
N TYR A 548 8.91 16.60 3.81
CA TYR A 548 7.96 16.46 2.71
C TYR A 548 8.08 17.67 1.79
N GLN A 549 8.16 17.39 0.48
CA GLN A 549 8.29 18.39 -0.56
C GLN A 549 7.24 18.19 -1.63
N ILE A 550 6.69 19.30 -2.14
CA ILE A 550 5.95 19.35 -3.40
C ILE A 550 6.77 20.21 -4.35
N ILE A 551 6.96 19.71 -5.56
CA ILE A 551 7.77 20.34 -6.62
C ILE A 551 6.80 20.76 -7.72
N SER A 552 6.86 22.03 -8.15
CA SER A 552 6.02 22.53 -9.23
C SER A 552 6.43 21.95 -10.59
N GLY A 553 5.43 21.78 -11.45
CA GLY A 553 5.61 21.41 -12.84
C GLY A 553 5.85 22.64 -13.74
N GLU A 554 5.82 22.42 -15.05
CA GLU A 554 5.93 23.50 -16.04
C GLU A 554 4.65 24.35 -16.07
N GLU A 555 4.77 25.65 -16.40
CA GLU A 555 3.66 26.61 -16.35
C GLU A 555 2.44 26.16 -17.13
N ALA A 556 2.63 25.62 -18.33
CA ALA A 556 1.53 25.16 -19.18
C ALA A 556 0.74 23.99 -18.58
N SER A 557 1.33 23.24 -17.61
CA SER A 557 0.68 22.11 -16.95
C SER A 557 -0.43 22.51 -15.97
N TYR A 558 -0.41 23.76 -15.46
CA TYR A 558 -1.36 24.24 -14.44
C TYR A 558 -2.04 25.56 -14.78
N THR A 559 -1.52 26.34 -15.72
CA THR A 559 -2.04 27.69 -16.03
C THR A 559 -3.28 27.66 -16.92
N GLN A 560 -4.28 28.47 -16.61
CA GLN A 560 -5.39 28.78 -17.50
C GLN A 560 -5.05 30.04 -18.29
N TYR A 561 -5.39 30.05 -19.59
CA TYR A 561 -5.05 31.16 -20.49
C TYR A 561 -6.29 31.89 -21.03
N GLN A 562 -6.11 33.15 -21.38
CA GLN A 562 -7.07 33.99 -22.07
C GLN A 562 -6.96 33.81 -23.61
N ALA A 563 -7.89 34.40 -24.34
CA ALA A 563 -7.90 34.29 -25.79
C ALA A 563 -6.67 34.92 -26.48
N ASP A 564 -6.00 35.87 -25.83
CA ASP A 564 -4.77 36.54 -26.31
C ASP A 564 -3.49 35.72 -25.94
N GLY A 565 -3.63 34.56 -25.33
CA GLY A 565 -2.53 33.73 -24.92
C GLY A 565 -1.85 34.13 -23.60
N THR A 566 -2.35 35.17 -22.90
CA THR A 566 -1.83 35.55 -21.58
C THR A 566 -2.48 34.72 -20.46
N PRO A 567 -1.80 34.51 -19.32
CA PRO A 567 -2.38 33.83 -18.18
C PRO A 567 -3.66 34.49 -17.66
N PHE A 568 -4.71 33.69 -17.39
CA PHE A 568 -5.91 34.15 -16.76
C PHE A 568 -5.69 34.24 -15.23
N THR A 569 -5.92 35.43 -14.68
CA THR A 569 -5.64 35.75 -13.27
C THR A 569 -6.91 35.89 -12.40
N GLY A 570 -8.09 35.78 -12.98
CA GLY A 570 -9.36 35.99 -12.27
C GLY A 570 -9.65 37.49 -11.96
N ILE A 571 -8.86 38.45 -12.51
CA ILE A 571 -9.07 39.88 -12.30
C ILE A 571 -10.26 40.33 -13.14
N ALA A 572 -11.04 41.30 -12.62
CA ALA A 572 -12.19 41.88 -13.34
C ALA A 572 -11.76 42.42 -14.73
N GLY A 573 -12.51 42.07 -15.77
CA GLY A 573 -12.21 42.43 -17.17
C GLY A 573 -11.37 41.37 -17.92
N THR A 574 -10.89 40.30 -17.26
CA THR A 574 -10.25 39.16 -17.90
C THR A 574 -11.24 38.02 -18.07
N SER A 575 -11.06 37.19 -19.08
CA SER A 575 -11.89 35.97 -19.30
C SER A 575 -11.03 34.88 -19.89
N PRO A 576 -11.14 33.64 -19.40
CA PRO A 576 -10.43 32.53 -20.00
C PRO A 576 -10.92 32.28 -21.42
N LEU A 577 -10.08 31.64 -22.24
CA LEU A 577 -10.47 31.14 -23.55
C LEU A 577 -11.76 30.33 -23.45
N LYS A 578 -12.73 30.55 -24.33
CA LYS A 578 -14.01 29.85 -24.37
C LYS A 578 -14.08 28.90 -25.56
N ASP A 579 -14.92 27.89 -25.41
CA ASP A 579 -15.32 27.03 -26.52
C ASP A 579 -16.40 27.72 -27.39
N PHE A 580 -16.83 27.05 -28.45
CA PHE A 580 -17.86 27.56 -29.34
C PHE A 580 -19.18 27.95 -28.61
N TYR A 581 -19.53 27.27 -27.54
CA TYR A 581 -20.75 27.53 -26.74
C TYR A 581 -20.57 28.61 -25.67
N GLY A 582 -19.43 29.29 -25.64
CA GLY A 582 -19.12 30.34 -24.66
C GLY A 582 -18.74 29.75 -23.27
N ARG A 583 -18.54 28.42 -23.14
CA ARG A 583 -18.10 27.79 -21.90
C ARG A 583 -16.59 27.99 -21.73
N SER A 584 -16.15 28.38 -20.53
CA SER A 584 -14.73 28.53 -20.24
C SER A 584 -13.99 27.20 -20.44
N ARG A 585 -12.83 27.25 -21.08
CA ARG A 585 -11.93 26.12 -21.19
C ARG A 585 -11.11 26.02 -19.92
N PRO A 586 -11.02 24.82 -19.27
CA PRO A 586 -10.17 24.65 -18.10
C PRO A 586 -8.69 24.79 -18.47
N GLY A 587 -7.91 25.27 -17.50
CA GLY A 587 -6.46 25.36 -17.63
C GLY A 587 -5.76 24.08 -17.27
N GLY A 588 -4.48 24.02 -17.60
CA GLY A 588 -3.59 22.93 -17.27
C GLY A 588 -3.80 21.65 -18.09
N SER A 589 -2.93 20.68 -17.84
CA SER A 589 -3.04 19.35 -18.43
C SER A 589 -4.32 18.64 -17.99
N GLN A 590 -4.87 17.81 -18.87
CA GLN A 590 -6.03 16.98 -18.57
C GLN A 590 -5.53 15.64 -18.07
N VAL A 591 -6.10 15.11 -17.20
CA VAL A 591 -6.38 14.17 -16.17
C VAL A 591 -6.30 14.87 -14.80
N PHE A 592 -5.24 15.57 -14.50
CA PHE A 592 -5.20 16.62 -13.46
C PHE A 592 -4.25 17.76 -13.90
N PRO A 593 -4.45 19.00 -13.43
CA PRO A 593 -3.48 20.07 -13.59
C PRO A 593 -2.21 19.77 -12.81
N GLY A 594 -1.04 20.15 -13.36
CA GLY A 594 0.22 20.05 -12.63
C GLY A 594 0.24 20.91 -11.36
N PHE A 595 1.19 20.63 -10.49
CA PHE A 595 1.45 21.46 -9.31
C PHE A 595 2.00 22.81 -9.76
N GLY A 596 1.36 23.89 -9.33
CA GLY A 596 1.84 25.25 -9.61
C GLY A 596 2.76 25.76 -8.49
N PRO A 597 3.40 26.93 -8.67
CA PRO A 597 4.27 27.53 -7.64
C PRO A 597 3.55 27.75 -6.29
N GLN A 598 2.23 27.95 -6.30
CA GLN A 598 1.44 28.08 -5.08
C GLN A 598 1.30 26.77 -4.29
N ASN A 599 1.57 25.63 -4.94
CA ASN A 599 1.56 24.32 -4.30
C ASN A 599 2.93 23.91 -3.76
N GLU A 600 4.00 24.58 -4.23
CA GLU A 600 5.37 24.25 -3.90
C GLU A 600 5.64 24.45 -2.40
N LEU A 601 6.26 23.45 -1.79
CA LEU A 601 6.61 23.49 -0.38
C LEU A 601 7.79 22.58 -0.05
N ASP A 602 8.46 22.91 1.05
CA ASP A 602 9.47 22.12 1.71
C ASP A 602 9.23 22.22 3.22
N ARG A 603 8.78 21.12 3.84
CA ARG A 603 8.38 21.08 5.26
C ARG A 603 9.08 19.94 5.98
N SER A 604 9.68 20.28 7.10
CA SER A 604 10.38 19.33 7.96
C SER A 604 9.77 19.26 9.35
N ARG A 605 9.88 18.08 9.96
CA ARG A 605 9.51 17.79 11.33
C ARG A 605 10.57 16.95 11.99
N SER A 606 10.82 17.19 13.29
CA SER A 606 11.65 16.33 14.12
C SER A 606 10.85 15.75 15.27
N SER A 607 11.27 14.58 15.73
CA SER A 607 10.79 13.99 16.98
C SER A 607 11.92 13.35 17.76
N VAL A 608 11.78 13.35 19.08
CA VAL A 608 12.64 12.62 20.00
C VAL A 608 11.79 11.72 20.88
N ALA A 609 12.27 10.51 21.13
CA ALA A 609 11.57 9.54 21.95
C ALA A 609 12.52 8.83 22.91
N ALA A 610 11.97 8.39 24.05
CA ALA A 610 12.61 7.48 24.97
C ALA A 610 11.60 6.39 25.39
N TYR A 611 12.09 5.18 25.58
CA TYR A 611 11.24 4.05 25.98
C TYR A 611 11.91 3.16 27.03
N VAL A 612 11.07 2.43 27.76
CA VAL A 612 11.44 1.32 28.66
C VAL A 612 10.51 0.15 28.37
N ASP A 613 11.07 -1.05 28.26
CA ASP A 613 10.36 -2.31 28.05
C ASP A 613 10.87 -3.34 29.08
N LEU A 614 9.98 -3.92 29.86
CA LEU A 614 10.24 -4.91 30.89
C LEU A 614 9.49 -6.20 30.52
N ASP A 615 10.23 -7.28 30.38
CA ASP A 615 9.70 -8.62 30.06
C ASP A 615 10.00 -9.58 31.23
N ALA A 616 9.03 -9.76 32.12
CA ALA A 616 9.19 -10.54 33.34
C ALA A 616 8.55 -11.92 33.19
N THR A 617 9.34 -12.99 33.34
CA THR A 617 8.87 -14.37 33.51
C THR A 617 8.80 -14.66 35.01
N PHE A 618 7.63 -14.55 35.61
CA PHE A 618 7.43 -14.72 37.04
C PHE A 618 7.50 -16.18 37.46
N SER A 619 7.06 -17.06 36.57
CA SER A 619 7.12 -18.51 36.75
C SER A 619 7.18 -19.22 35.38
N GLU A 620 7.39 -20.54 35.37
CA GLU A 620 7.32 -21.36 34.13
C GLU A 620 5.98 -21.23 33.39
N THR A 621 4.93 -20.79 34.09
CA THR A 621 3.57 -20.71 33.58
C THR A 621 3.10 -19.29 33.31
N PHE A 622 3.76 -18.25 33.82
CA PHE A 622 3.25 -16.87 33.71
C PHE A 622 4.35 -15.84 33.39
N SER A 623 4.16 -15.12 32.32
CA SER A 623 5.03 -14.02 31.91
C SER A 623 4.21 -12.76 31.56
N THR A 624 4.82 -11.59 31.77
CA THR A 624 4.19 -10.28 31.50
C THR A 624 5.22 -9.34 30.88
N THR A 625 4.81 -8.61 29.86
CA THR A 625 5.57 -7.51 29.27
C THR A 625 4.90 -6.19 29.64
N LEU A 626 5.68 -5.24 30.13
CA LEU A 626 5.28 -3.84 30.40
C LEU A 626 6.17 -2.92 29.60
N ALA A 627 5.59 -2.10 28.70
CA ALA A 627 6.33 -1.10 27.96
C ALA A 627 5.74 0.29 28.15
N THR A 628 6.60 1.30 28.15
CA THR A 628 6.22 2.70 28.11
C THR A 628 7.14 3.48 27.19
N ARG A 629 6.57 4.44 26.46
CA ARG A 629 7.29 5.30 25.52
C ARG A 629 6.76 6.73 25.60
N TYR A 630 7.67 7.65 25.76
CA TYR A 630 7.44 9.09 25.63
C TYR A 630 8.02 9.56 24.30
N GLU A 631 7.25 10.34 23.54
CA GLU A 631 7.70 11.00 22.31
C GLU A 631 7.32 12.47 22.34
N ASN A 632 8.19 13.32 21.79
CA ASN A 632 7.93 14.75 21.61
C ASN A 632 8.23 15.14 20.15
N TYR A 633 7.24 15.74 19.52
CA TYR A 633 7.29 16.21 18.13
C TYR A 633 7.38 17.74 18.09
N SER A 634 8.09 18.27 17.12
CA SER A 634 8.32 19.72 16.97
C SER A 634 7.07 20.51 16.56
N ASP A 635 6.01 19.85 16.10
CA ASP A 635 4.81 20.48 15.53
C ASP A 635 3.54 20.35 16.39
N PHE A 636 3.30 19.22 17.06
CA PHE A 636 2.06 19.03 17.83
C PHE A 636 2.26 18.70 19.33
N GLY A 637 3.51 18.50 19.79
CA GLY A 637 3.79 18.27 21.19
C GLY A 637 4.15 16.85 21.56
N SER A 638 3.77 16.40 22.76
CA SER A 638 4.26 15.14 23.32
C SER A 638 3.14 14.13 23.61
N THR A 639 3.50 12.85 23.50
CA THR A 639 2.63 11.73 23.82
C THR A 639 3.31 10.75 24.77
N LEU A 640 2.52 10.05 25.59
CA LEU A 640 2.98 8.99 26.48
C LEU A 640 2.12 7.75 26.28
N ASN A 641 2.74 6.64 25.91
CA ASN A 641 2.07 5.40 25.57
C ASN A 641 2.51 4.26 26.47
N PHE A 642 1.58 3.34 26.74
CA PHE A 642 1.75 2.20 27.62
C PHE A 642 1.30 0.91 26.93
N LYS A 643 1.94 -0.21 27.27
CA LYS A 643 1.51 -1.55 26.91
C LYS A 643 1.69 -2.48 28.11
N LEU A 644 0.66 -3.27 28.37
CA LEU A 644 0.70 -4.39 29.31
C LEU A 644 0.21 -5.63 28.55
N ALA A 645 1.06 -6.65 28.44
CA ALA A 645 0.67 -7.89 27.79
C ALA A 645 1.12 -9.07 28.64
N SER A 646 0.25 -10.05 28.85
CA SER A 646 0.50 -11.22 29.69
C SER A 646 0.18 -12.51 28.96
N ILE A 647 0.92 -13.55 29.26
CA ILE A 647 0.68 -14.91 28.79
C ILE A 647 0.67 -15.87 29.98
N TYR A 648 -0.33 -16.76 29.99
CA TYR A 648 -0.45 -17.85 30.93
C TYR A 648 -0.38 -19.19 30.19
N LYS A 649 0.64 -19.97 30.50
CA LYS A 649 0.85 -21.34 30.01
C LYS A 649 0.12 -22.32 30.93
N ALA A 650 -1.14 -22.64 30.58
CA ALA A 650 -1.94 -23.59 31.33
C ALA A 650 -1.44 -25.04 31.19
N SER A 651 -0.79 -25.35 30.07
CA SER A 651 -0.05 -26.56 29.81
C SER A 651 1.00 -26.32 28.71
N ASP A 652 1.84 -27.31 28.40
CA ASP A 652 2.79 -27.21 27.28
C ASP A 652 2.11 -26.98 25.93
N ASN A 653 0.85 -27.43 25.84
CA ASN A 653 0.07 -27.35 24.60
C ASN A 653 -1.02 -26.27 24.59
N PHE A 654 -1.23 -25.57 25.71
CA PHE A 654 -2.31 -24.56 25.77
C PHE A 654 -1.85 -23.31 26.53
N ARG A 655 -1.95 -22.17 25.84
CA ARG A 655 -1.58 -20.85 26.36
C ARG A 655 -2.71 -19.87 26.13
N ILE A 656 -2.94 -19.01 27.13
CA ILE A 656 -3.88 -17.89 27.08
C ILE A 656 -3.07 -16.60 27.16
N ARG A 657 -3.46 -15.61 26.38
CA ARG A 657 -2.83 -14.31 26.35
C ARG A 657 -3.85 -13.18 26.40
N ALA A 658 -3.43 -12.04 26.94
CA ALA A 658 -4.21 -10.83 26.93
C ALA A 658 -3.29 -9.60 26.88
N SER A 659 -3.72 -8.56 26.20
CA SER A 659 -2.99 -7.29 26.17
C SER A 659 -3.93 -6.08 26.27
N PHE A 660 -3.38 -5.02 26.83
CA PHE A 660 -3.92 -3.67 26.78
C PHE A 660 -2.79 -2.74 26.32
N ASN A 661 -3.09 -1.85 25.41
CA ASN A 661 -2.12 -0.84 24.98
C ASN A 661 -2.81 0.47 24.62
N THR A 662 -2.07 1.56 24.81
CA THR A 662 -2.40 2.86 24.23
C THR A 662 -1.50 3.09 23.01
N GLY A 663 -1.98 3.87 22.09
CA GLY A 663 -1.24 4.21 20.90
C GLY A 663 -1.60 5.60 20.37
N PHE A 664 -0.84 6.06 19.42
CA PHE A 664 -1.11 7.32 18.75
C PHE A 664 -0.58 7.28 17.32
N ARG A 665 -1.07 8.20 16.51
CA ARG A 665 -0.53 8.51 15.19
C ARG A 665 -0.40 10.03 15.03
N ALA A 666 0.80 10.48 14.74
CA ALA A 666 1.03 11.85 14.32
C ALA A 666 0.36 12.09 12.95
N PRO A 667 -0.34 13.21 12.73
CA PRO A 667 -0.73 13.58 11.38
C PRO A 667 0.52 13.60 10.48
N SER A 668 0.46 12.97 9.32
CA SER A 668 1.63 12.96 8.43
C SER A 668 1.90 14.37 7.89
N LEU A 669 3.17 14.66 7.53
CA LEU A 669 3.50 15.93 6.87
C LEU A 669 2.69 16.13 5.59
N HIS A 670 2.31 15.02 4.93
CA HIS A 670 1.41 15.06 3.78
C HIS A 670 0.03 15.59 4.17
N GLN A 671 -0.62 15.01 5.19
CA GLN A 671 -1.95 15.45 5.64
C GLN A 671 -1.97 16.90 6.14
N LEU A 672 -0.87 17.36 6.75
CA LEU A 672 -0.73 18.73 7.22
C LEU A 672 -0.58 19.75 6.07
N ASN A 673 0.12 19.36 5.00
CA ASN A 673 0.66 20.34 4.05
C ASN A 673 0.25 20.11 2.59
N PHE A 674 -0.26 18.91 2.24
CA PHE A 674 -0.63 18.62 0.85
C PHE A 674 -1.68 19.61 0.35
N ASN A 675 -1.41 20.17 -0.81
CA ASN A 675 -2.33 21.03 -1.52
C ASN A 675 -2.18 20.81 -3.04
N SER A 676 -3.30 20.64 -3.72
CA SER A 676 -3.35 20.37 -5.16
C SER A 676 -4.74 20.61 -5.69
N THR A 677 -4.89 20.66 -7.01
CA THR A 677 -6.19 20.59 -7.66
C THR A 677 -6.27 19.30 -8.48
N SER A 678 -7.36 18.55 -8.32
CA SER A 678 -7.60 17.30 -9.03
C SER A 678 -8.94 17.33 -9.74
N THR A 679 -9.03 16.73 -10.93
CA THR A 679 -10.31 16.54 -11.62
C THR A 679 -11.00 15.30 -11.06
N ILE A 680 -12.11 15.50 -10.36
CA ILE A 680 -12.95 14.41 -9.84
C ILE A 680 -14.22 14.32 -10.69
N PHE A 681 -14.76 13.11 -10.88
CA PHE A 681 -16.02 12.95 -11.62
C PHE A 681 -17.15 12.69 -10.62
N GLU A 682 -18.07 13.66 -10.52
CA GLU A 682 -19.35 13.54 -9.80
C GLU A 682 -20.45 13.26 -10.81
N ASP A 683 -21.15 12.13 -10.64
CA ASP A 683 -22.26 11.71 -11.52
C ASP A 683 -21.91 11.78 -13.04
N GLY A 684 -20.65 11.47 -13.36
CA GLY A 684 -20.14 11.50 -14.73
C GLY A 684 -19.72 12.88 -15.24
N VAL A 685 -19.87 13.94 -14.44
CA VAL A 685 -19.45 15.31 -14.77
C VAL A 685 -18.10 15.60 -14.09
N PRO A 686 -17.10 16.09 -14.84
CA PRO A 686 -15.82 16.46 -14.25
C PRO A 686 -15.91 17.74 -13.43
N VAL A 687 -15.38 17.72 -12.22
CA VAL A 687 -15.33 18.83 -11.26
C VAL A 687 -13.89 19.00 -10.79
N GLU A 688 -13.35 20.22 -10.79
CA GLU A 688 -12.04 20.54 -10.22
C GLU A 688 -12.18 20.76 -8.73
N VAL A 689 -11.50 19.91 -7.95
CA VAL A 689 -11.52 19.99 -6.49
C VAL A 689 -10.13 20.32 -5.98
N GLY A 690 -10.02 21.43 -5.24
CA GLY A 690 -8.80 21.81 -4.53
C GLY A 690 -8.70 21.07 -3.19
N THR A 691 -7.57 20.40 -2.94
CA THR A 691 -7.17 20.02 -1.59
C THR A 691 -6.38 21.17 -0.99
N PHE A 692 -6.78 21.64 0.18
CA PHE A 692 -6.12 22.76 0.84
C PHE A 692 -5.54 22.34 2.18
N ALA A 693 -4.35 22.85 2.50
CA ALA A 693 -3.75 22.65 3.82
C ALA A 693 -4.59 23.28 4.94
N ASN A 694 -4.54 22.70 6.15
CA ASN A 694 -5.37 23.16 7.27
C ASN A 694 -5.01 24.54 7.81
N ASP A 695 -3.83 25.06 7.53
CA ASP A 695 -3.41 26.42 7.87
C ASP A 695 -3.80 27.46 6.81
N SER A 696 -4.37 27.01 5.69
CA SER A 696 -4.78 27.87 4.57
C SER A 696 -5.89 28.85 4.97
N LYS A 697 -6.05 29.90 4.17
CA LYS A 697 -7.12 30.88 4.35
C LYS A 697 -8.50 30.27 4.11
N ALA A 698 -8.62 29.34 3.15
CA ALA A 698 -9.86 28.61 2.88
C ALA A 698 -10.30 27.77 4.10
N ALA A 699 -9.36 27.04 4.73
CA ALA A 699 -9.63 26.27 5.95
C ALA A 699 -10.13 27.17 7.09
N LYS A 700 -9.48 28.31 7.32
CA LYS A 700 -9.88 29.26 8.35
C LYS A 700 -11.26 29.87 8.12
N LEU A 701 -11.60 30.19 6.86
CA LEU A 701 -12.93 30.72 6.50
C LEU A 701 -14.06 29.72 6.76
N LEU A 702 -13.78 28.43 6.55
CA LEU A 702 -14.72 27.33 6.79
C LEU A 702 -14.70 26.82 8.24
N GLY A 703 -13.83 27.37 9.08
CA GLY A 703 -13.69 26.91 10.47
C GLY A 703 -13.09 25.51 10.59
N ILE A 704 -12.32 25.05 9.61
CA ILE A 704 -11.60 23.76 9.67
C ILE A 704 -10.48 23.88 10.70
N PRO A 705 -10.45 23.02 11.74
CA PRO A 705 -9.42 23.11 12.79
C PRO A 705 -8.06 22.62 12.30
N GLN A 706 -7.00 23.01 13.02
CA GLN A 706 -5.68 22.43 12.83
C GLN A 706 -5.71 20.94 13.18
N LEU A 707 -4.93 20.13 12.44
CA LEU A 707 -4.81 18.71 12.73
C LEU A 707 -4.04 18.48 14.05
N LYS A 708 -4.51 17.52 14.80
CA LYS A 708 -3.87 16.96 15.99
C LYS A 708 -3.65 15.46 15.85
N GLU A 709 -2.91 14.87 16.76
CA GLU A 709 -2.69 13.43 16.77
C GLU A 709 -3.99 12.63 16.92
N GLU A 710 -4.05 11.47 16.29
CA GLU A 710 -5.00 10.42 16.64
C GLU A 710 -4.50 9.68 17.88
N THR A 711 -5.36 9.38 18.83
CA THR A 711 -5.03 8.53 19.97
C THR A 711 -5.82 7.24 19.95
N SER A 712 -5.26 6.17 20.52
CA SER A 712 -5.94 4.88 20.53
C SER A 712 -5.83 4.14 21.85
N ASN A 713 -6.85 3.33 22.15
CA ASN A 713 -6.86 2.35 23.20
C ASN A 713 -7.22 1.00 22.59
N SER A 714 -6.38 -0.02 22.83
CA SER A 714 -6.56 -1.33 22.25
C SER A 714 -6.56 -2.41 23.31
N PHE A 715 -7.45 -3.39 23.15
CA PHE A 715 -7.53 -4.60 23.95
C PHE A 715 -7.45 -5.81 23.04
N SER A 716 -6.69 -6.83 23.45
CA SER A 716 -6.75 -8.13 22.79
C SER A 716 -6.72 -9.27 23.83
N ALA A 717 -7.38 -10.37 23.50
CA ALA A 717 -7.33 -11.59 24.29
C ALA A 717 -7.46 -12.79 23.35
N GLY A 718 -6.71 -13.85 23.64
CA GLY A 718 -6.70 -15.01 22.79
C GLY A 718 -6.03 -16.21 23.43
N PHE A 719 -5.97 -17.30 22.66
CA PHE A 719 -5.26 -18.50 23.05
C PHE A 719 -4.53 -19.15 21.88
N THR A 720 -3.52 -19.93 22.22
CA THR A 720 -2.87 -20.85 21.28
C THR A 720 -2.96 -22.26 21.86
N ALA A 721 -3.41 -23.20 21.05
CA ALA A 721 -3.50 -24.63 21.39
C ALA A 721 -2.74 -25.46 20.36
N LYS A 722 -2.00 -26.46 20.84
CA LYS A 722 -1.37 -27.51 20.02
C LYS A 722 -2.03 -28.85 20.33
N LEU A 723 -2.31 -29.62 19.31
CA LEU A 723 -2.78 -30.99 19.39
C LEU A 723 -1.70 -31.90 18.77
N PRO A 724 -0.66 -32.30 19.53
CA PRO A 724 0.52 -32.97 18.97
C PRO A 724 0.20 -34.26 18.23
N GLU A 725 -0.75 -35.07 18.76
CA GLU A 725 -1.15 -36.35 18.15
C GLU A 725 -1.79 -36.17 16.77
N SER A 726 -2.45 -35.03 16.53
CA SER A 726 -3.11 -34.70 15.28
C SER A 726 -2.31 -33.71 14.44
N ASN A 727 -1.14 -33.27 14.89
CA ASN A 727 -0.32 -32.21 14.26
C ASN A 727 -1.14 -30.94 13.90
N ILE A 728 -2.05 -30.55 14.79
CA ILE A 728 -2.88 -29.34 14.63
C ILE A 728 -2.40 -28.27 15.61
N SER A 729 -2.26 -27.04 15.10
CA SER A 729 -2.12 -25.83 15.90
C SER A 729 -3.29 -24.89 15.65
N ILE A 730 -3.81 -24.27 16.72
CA ILE A 730 -4.94 -23.34 16.68
C ILE A 730 -4.52 -22.07 17.40
N THR A 731 -4.75 -20.94 16.76
CA THR A 731 -4.61 -19.61 17.36
C THR A 731 -5.92 -18.85 17.15
N LEU A 732 -6.50 -18.35 18.24
CA LEU A 732 -7.71 -17.53 18.23
C LEU A 732 -7.45 -16.25 19.02
N ASP A 733 -7.71 -15.11 18.41
CA ASP A 733 -7.50 -13.79 19.03
C ASP A 733 -8.71 -12.88 18.77
N GLY A 734 -9.34 -12.39 19.84
CA GLY A 734 -10.29 -11.30 19.80
C GLY A 734 -9.60 -9.97 20.06
N TYR A 735 -10.06 -8.90 19.41
CA TYR A 735 -9.50 -7.56 19.61
C TYR A 735 -10.54 -6.48 19.53
N MET A 736 -10.24 -5.33 20.15
CA MET A 736 -10.97 -4.08 20.04
C MET A 736 -9.99 -2.92 20.06
N VAL A 737 -10.08 -2.03 19.07
CA VAL A 737 -9.27 -0.83 18.91
C VAL A 737 -10.19 0.37 18.80
N ASN A 738 -10.12 1.27 19.76
CA ASN A 738 -10.80 2.56 19.70
C ASN A 738 -9.78 3.60 19.24
N ILE A 739 -10.17 4.45 18.31
CA ILE A 739 -9.35 5.58 17.85
C ILE A 739 -10.15 6.84 18.03
N ASP A 740 -9.62 7.76 18.82
CA ASP A 740 -10.18 9.07 19.04
C ASP A 740 -9.53 10.07 18.07
N ASP A 741 -10.30 11.06 17.63
CA ASP A 741 -9.85 12.14 16.74
C ASP A 741 -9.25 11.63 15.40
N ARG A 742 -9.88 10.64 14.81
CA ARG A 742 -9.40 10.05 13.56
C ARG A 742 -9.36 11.07 12.44
N VAL A 743 -8.21 11.12 11.73
CA VAL A 743 -8.03 12.00 10.57
C VAL A 743 -8.71 11.37 9.35
N VAL A 744 -9.58 12.13 8.73
CA VAL A 744 -10.29 11.77 7.51
C VAL A 744 -10.12 12.86 6.46
N TYR A 745 -10.40 12.51 5.20
CA TYR A 745 -10.48 13.48 4.10
C TYR A 745 -11.95 13.87 3.89
N THR A 746 -12.25 15.16 3.96
CA THR A 746 -13.62 15.69 3.94
C THR A 746 -14.31 15.49 2.59
N GLY A 747 -15.58 15.78 2.53
CA GLY A 747 -16.32 16.05 1.30
C GLY A 747 -15.90 17.39 0.68
N GLN A 748 -16.70 17.86 -0.28
CA GLN A 748 -16.38 19.01 -1.11
C GLN A 748 -17.18 20.23 -0.68
N PHE A 749 -16.50 21.25 -0.18
CA PHE A 749 -17.09 22.52 0.18
C PHE A 749 -17.12 23.44 -1.05
N LYS A 750 -18.31 23.72 -1.57
CA LYS A 750 -18.51 24.62 -2.72
C LYS A 750 -18.62 26.06 -2.23
N GLY A 751 -18.09 26.97 -3.01
CA GLY A 751 -18.30 28.40 -2.78
C GLY A 751 -19.78 28.80 -3.01
N PRO A 752 -20.28 29.82 -2.31
CA PRO A 752 -21.68 30.28 -2.45
C PRO A 752 -22.02 30.89 -3.83
N GLY A 753 -21.03 31.08 -4.73
CA GLY A 753 -21.25 31.67 -6.06
C GLY A 753 -21.57 33.17 -6.07
N THR A 754 -21.36 33.85 -4.92
CA THR A 754 -21.68 35.27 -4.74
C THR A 754 -20.49 36.21 -4.91
N GLY A 755 -19.31 35.68 -5.33
CA GLY A 755 -18.05 36.41 -5.37
C GLY A 755 -17.43 36.60 -3.99
N SER A 756 -17.74 35.69 -3.08
CA SER A 756 -17.18 35.62 -1.73
C SER A 756 -15.66 35.42 -1.74
N GLU A 757 -15.02 35.59 -0.59
CA GLU A 757 -13.58 35.30 -0.45
C GLU A 757 -13.26 33.84 -0.78
N LEU A 758 -14.13 32.92 -0.40
CA LEU A 758 -13.99 31.49 -0.75
C LEU A 758 -14.08 31.29 -2.26
N ASP A 759 -15.05 31.90 -2.95
CA ASP A 759 -15.16 31.81 -4.40
C ASP A 759 -13.87 32.31 -5.10
N ARG A 760 -13.27 33.40 -4.61
CA ARG A 760 -12.01 33.94 -5.16
C ARG A 760 -10.83 32.98 -4.95
N LEU A 761 -10.72 32.36 -3.76
CA LEU A 761 -9.66 31.38 -3.47
C LEU A 761 -9.79 30.11 -4.33
N LEU A 762 -11.02 29.66 -4.56
CA LEU A 762 -11.29 28.53 -5.45
C LEU A 762 -10.88 28.84 -6.89
N VAL A 763 -11.23 30.01 -7.40
CA VAL A 763 -10.84 30.45 -8.75
C VAL A 763 -9.31 30.55 -8.89
N GLN A 764 -8.61 31.11 -7.89
CA GLN A 764 -7.14 31.14 -7.87
C GLN A 764 -6.48 29.77 -7.89
N ALA A 765 -7.14 28.76 -7.30
CA ALA A 765 -6.68 27.37 -7.31
C ALA A 765 -7.17 26.57 -8.54
N ASN A 766 -7.80 27.20 -9.52
CA ASN A 766 -8.50 26.51 -10.61
C ASN A 766 -9.48 25.43 -10.12
N ALA A 767 -10.13 25.67 -9.00
CA ALA A 767 -11.03 24.74 -8.34
C ALA A 767 -12.46 25.28 -8.27
N SER A 768 -13.44 24.39 -8.20
CA SER A 768 -14.86 24.70 -7.96
C SER A 768 -15.33 24.30 -6.57
N ALA A 769 -14.51 23.53 -5.86
CA ALA A 769 -14.77 23.10 -4.49
C ALA A 769 -13.45 22.87 -3.72
N ALA A 770 -13.51 22.91 -2.38
CA ALA A 770 -12.41 22.65 -1.48
C ALA A 770 -12.63 21.39 -0.66
N SER A 771 -11.57 20.61 -0.42
CA SER A 771 -11.53 19.51 0.55
C SER A 771 -10.32 19.66 1.47
N PHE A 772 -10.40 19.03 2.65
CA PHE A 772 -9.39 19.15 3.71
C PHE A 772 -9.17 17.82 4.40
N PHE A 773 -8.06 17.71 5.11
CA PHE A 773 -7.89 16.67 6.14
C PHE A 773 -8.43 17.20 7.47
N ALA A 774 -9.10 16.34 8.26
CA ALA A 774 -9.72 16.78 9.48
C ALA A 774 -9.82 15.66 10.52
N ASN A 775 -9.64 15.99 11.81
CA ASN A 775 -9.95 15.09 12.93
C ASN A 775 -11.46 15.09 13.15
N ALA A 776 -12.22 14.41 12.31
CA ALA A 776 -13.67 14.58 12.23
C ALA A 776 -14.50 13.59 13.05
N ILE A 777 -13.94 12.43 13.42
CA ILE A 777 -14.69 11.33 14.01
C ILE A 777 -13.87 10.53 15.01
N ASP A 778 -14.57 9.75 15.85
CA ASP A 778 -14.01 8.64 16.59
C ASP A 778 -14.46 7.33 15.97
N THR A 779 -13.62 6.28 16.08
CA THR A 779 -13.92 4.99 15.48
C THR A 779 -13.62 3.84 16.43
N GLN A 780 -14.37 2.75 16.29
CA GLN A 780 -14.10 1.47 16.94
C GLN A 780 -13.93 0.39 15.88
N SER A 781 -12.82 -0.35 15.94
CA SER A 781 -12.62 -1.57 15.16
C SER A 781 -12.52 -2.76 16.12
N LYS A 782 -13.32 -3.79 15.89
CA LYS A 782 -13.33 -5.02 16.70
C LYS A 782 -13.46 -6.24 15.82
N GLY A 783 -12.93 -7.35 16.30
CA GLY A 783 -12.98 -8.59 15.50
C GLY A 783 -12.36 -9.78 16.18
N VAL A 784 -12.39 -10.89 15.44
CA VAL A 784 -11.80 -12.16 15.83
C VAL A 784 -10.98 -12.70 14.65
N ASP A 785 -9.72 -13.08 14.94
CA ASP A 785 -8.82 -13.72 14.00
C ASP A 785 -8.61 -15.18 14.42
N LEU A 786 -8.80 -16.13 13.51
CA LEU A 786 -8.59 -17.55 13.72
C LEU A 786 -7.56 -18.07 12.72
N VAL A 787 -6.56 -18.78 13.21
CA VAL A 787 -5.59 -19.50 12.36
C VAL A 787 -5.52 -20.95 12.85
N ILE A 788 -5.72 -21.91 11.94
CA ILE A 788 -5.58 -23.34 12.19
C ILE A 788 -4.62 -23.89 11.14
N THR A 789 -3.54 -24.51 11.61
CA THR A 789 -2.60 -25.23 10.74
C THR A 789 -2.65 -26.70 11.08
N HIS A 790 -2.84 -27.54 10.06
CA HIS A 790 -2.78 -28.99 10.15
C HIS A 790 -1.71 -29.54 9.23
N LYS A 791 -0.94 -30.52 9.71
CA LYS A 791 0.10 -31.18 8.93
C LYS A 791 -0.10 -32.69 9.01
N ALA A 792 -0.18 -33.36 7.87
CA ALA A 792 -0.36 -34.78 7.78
C ALA A 792 0.68 -35.42 6.85
N ASN A 793 1.30 -36.52 7.31
CA ASN A 793 2.05 -37.39 6.44
C ASN A 793 1.09 -38.45 5.87
N LEU A 794 0.91 -38.42 4.55
CA LEU A 794 0.04 -39.36 3.83
C LEU A 794 0.89 -40.52 3.25
N GLY A 795 1.36 -41.41 4.12
CA GLY A 795 2.35 -42.43 3.77
C GLY A 795 3.79 -41.89 3.79
N GLU A 796 4.72 -42.62 3.15
CA GLU A 796 6.17 -42.31 3.20
C GLU A 796 6.56 -41.11 2.32
N ASN A 797 5.84 -40.86 1.23
CA ASN A 797 6.24 -39.94 0.17
C ASN A 797 5.28 -38.75 -0.05
N ALA A 798 4.25 -38.56 0.77
CA ALA A 798 3.30 -37.49 0.63
C ALA A 798 3.08 -36.73 1.94
N ARG A 799 3.18 -35.40 1.87
CA ARG A 799 2.97 -34.47 2.99
C ARG A 799 1.89 -33.47 2.60
N LEU A 800 0.88 -33.35 3.45
CA LEU A 800 -0.21 -32.37 3.32
C LEU A 800 -0.06 -31.32 4.42
N LYS A 801 -0.07 -30.05 4.05
CA LYS A 801 -0.23 -28.91 4.95
C LYS A 801 -1.53 -28.22 4.61
N SER A 802 -2.39 -28.02 5.59
CA SER A 802 -3.64 -27.29 5.45
C SER A 802 -3.66 -26.11 6.42
N ASP A 803 -3.78 -24.91 5.89
CA ASP A 803 -3.86 -23.68 6.68
C ASP A 803 -5.23 -23.05 6.46
N LEU A 804 -6.00 -22.90 7.55
CA LEU A 804 -7.23 -22.12 7.59
C LEU A 804 -6.96 -20.82 8.34
N ALA A 805 -7.11 -19.68 7.67
CA ALA A 805 -6.95 -18.37 8.26
C ALA A 805 -8.23 -17.54 8.03
N ALA A 806 -8.88 -17.10 9.10
CA ALA A 806 -10.15 -16.38 9.05
C ALA A 806 -10.11 -15.12 9.88
N THR A 807 -10.73 -14.05 9.37
CA THR A 807 -11.01 -12.83 10.11
C THR A 807 -12.49 -12.49 10.02
N PHE A 808 -13.05 -12.06 11.14
CA PHE A 808 -14.39 -11.49 11.27
C PHE A 808 -14.24 -10.17 11.99
N SER A 809 -14.46 -9.06 11.31
CA SER A 809 -14.22 -7.73 11.85
C SER A 809 -15.41 -6.80 11.62
N LYS A 810 -15.47 -5.74 12.40
CA LYS A 810 -16.38 -4.62 12.22
C LYS A 810 -15.64 -3.34 12.59
N THR A 811 -15.66 -2.36 11.70
CA THR A 811 -15.22 -0.99 11.98
C THR A 811 -16.44 -0.09 11.89
N GLU A 812 -16.62 0.80 12.86
CA GLU A 812 -17.75 1.70 12.91
C GLU A 812 -17.34 3.07 13.48
N GLN A 813 -17.95 4.12 12.98
CA GLN A 813 -17.91 5.42 13.63
C GLN A 813 -18.61 5.32 14.98
N VAL A 814 -18.03 5.94 16.01
CA VAL A 814 -18.66 6.06 17.34
C VAL A 814 -18.82 7.53 17.71
N GLY A 815 -19.94 7.88 18.35
CA GLY A 815 -20.27 9.26 18.65
C GLY A 815 -20.69 10.09 17.43
N GLY A 816 -20.71 11.41 17.61
CA GLY A 816 -21.06 12.37 16.55
C GLY A 816 -19.86 12.80 15.70
N ILE A 817 -20.12 13.48 14.60
CA ILE A 817 -19.11 14.15 13.79
C ILE A 817 -18.59 15.36 14.59
N LYS A 818 -17.29 15.54 14.70
CA LYS A 818 -16.63 16.62 15.45
C LYS A 818 -16.46 17.87 14.59
N ALA A 819 -17.57 18.39 14.07
CA ALA A 819 -17.57 19.63 13.30
C ALA A 819 -17.37 20.87 14.21
N SER A 820 -16.84 21.95 13.67
CA SER A 820 -16.77 23.23 14.35
C SER A 820 -18.12 23.94 14.36
N ASP A 821 -18.33 24.86 15.32
CA ASP A 821 -19.55 25.67 15.42
C ASP A 821 -19.84 26.40 14.08
N VAL A 822 -18.82 26.78 13.32
CA VAL A 822 -18.96 27.44 12.01
C VAL A 822 -19.58 26.49 10.99
N LEU A 823 -19.14 25.24 10.96
CA LEU A 823 -19.67 24.19 10.04
C LEU A 823 -21.10 23.79 10.46
N GLU A 824 -21.36 23.65 11.76
CA GLU A 824 -22.70 23.36 12.28
C GLU A 824 -23.69 24.47 11.93
N ALA A 825 -23.33 25.73 12.19
CA ALA A 825 -24.15 26.89 11.87
C ALA A 825 -24.41 27.03 10.35
N ALA A 826 -23.47 26.60 9.51
CA ALA A 826 -23.60 26.60 8.06
C ALA A 826 -24.36 25.36 7.51
N GLY A 827 -24.71 24.38 8.34
CA GLY A 827 -25.34 23.12 7.90
C GLY A 827 -24.42 22.24 7.06
N LEU A 828 -23.10 22.28 7.27
CA LEU A 828 -22.07 21.62 6.47
C LEU A 828 -21.47 20.39 7.16
N VAL A 829 -22.10 19.89 8.22
CA VAL A 829 -21.59 18.72 8.98
C VAL A 829 -21.50 17.47 8.09
N ASP A 830 -22.51 17.20 7.26
CA ASP A 830 -22.52 16.07 6.33
C ASP A 830 -21.47 16.24 5.19
N THR A 831 -21.08 17.46 4.89
CA THR A 831 -19.96 17.71 3.96
C THR A 831 -18.62 17.47 4.66
N TYR A 832 -18.52 17.76 5.94
CA TYR A 832 -17.30 17.53 6.71
C TYR A 832 -16.96 16.06 6.83
N PHE A 833 -17.94 15.18 7.05
CA PHE A 833 -17.76 13.73 6.97
C PHE A 833 -18.96 13.10 6.24
N PRO A 834 -18.88 12.96 4.90
CA PRO A 834 -19.99 12.46 4.09
C PRO A 834 -20.16 10.95 4.20
N GLU A 835 -21.35 10.46 3.85
CA GLU A 835 -21.73 9.05 3.85
C GLU A 835 -20.76 8.20 3.01
N THR A 836 -20.27 8.69 1.89
CA THR A 836 -19.22 8.02 1.10
C THR A 836 -17.98 7.73 1.93
N SER A 837 -17.54 8.68 2.78
CA SER A 837 -16.37 8.50 3.65
C SER A 837 -16.65 7.48 4.75
N ARG A 838 -17.88 7.45 5.29
CA ARG A 838 -18.32 6.43 6.25
C ARG A 838 -18.27 5.04 5.61
N ILE A 839 -18.80 4.86 4.41
CA ILE A 839 -18.80 3.57 3.70
C ILE A 839 -17.37 3.13 3.37
N PHE A 840 -16.49 4.04 2.94
CA PHE A 840 -15.06 3.70 2.75
C PHE A 840 -14.43 3.15 4.04
N LEU A 841 -14.78 3.72 5.16
CA LEU A 841 -14.26 3.30 6.46
C LEU A 841 -14.86 1.97 6.92
N GLU A 842 -16.15 1.77 6.75
CA GLU A 842 -16.91 0.70 7.40
C GLU A 842 -17.20 -0.50 6.51
N GLU A 843 -17.42 -0.32 5.20
CA GLU A 843 -18.09 -1.30 4.36
C GLU A 843 -17.44 -1.55 2.99
N SER A 844 -16.47 -0.74 2.56
CA SER A 844 -15.94 -0.80 1.18
C SER A 844 -14.94 -1.94 0.93
N VAL A 845 -14.47 -2.61 1.99
CA VAL A 845 -13.60 -3.79 1.92
C VAL A 845 -14.19 -4.91 2.78
N PRO A 846 -13.92 -6.19 2.42
CA PRO A 846 -14.49 -7.33 3.15
C PRO A 846 -14.12 -7.31 4.63
N ARG A 847 -15.11 -7.36 5.49
CA ARG A 847 -14.97 -7.47 6.96
C ARG A 847 -14.89 -8.93 7.41
N THR A 848 -15.28 -9.84 6.55
CA THR A 848 -15.10 -11.27 6.71
C THR A 848 -14.26 -11.80 5.57
N LYS A 849 -13.15 -12.46 5.90
CA LYS A 849 -12.30 -13.16 4.92
C LYS A 849 -11.86 -14.50 5.51
N VAL A 850 -12.02 -15.58 4.73
CA VAL A 850 -11.59 -16.92 5.13
C VAL A 850 -10.75 -17.54 4.03
N ASN A 851 -9.52 -17.88 4.35
CA ASN A 851 -8.56 -18.51 3.45
C ASN A 851 -8.36 -19.96 3.88
N LEU A 852 -8.65 -20.91 2.99
CA LEU A 852 -8.27 -22.30 3.16
C LEU A 852 -7.23 -22.65 2.10
N THR A 853 -6.01 -22.86 2.54
CA THR A 853 -4.87 -23.23 1.70
C THR A 853 -4.44 -24.67 1.98
N ASN A 854 -4.33 -25.48 0.94
CA ASN A 854 -3.83 -26.84 1.01
C ASN A 854 -2.59 -26.98 0.11
N SER A 855 -1.49 -27.43 0.67
CA SER A 855 -0.24 -27.69 -0.02
C SER A 855 0.09 -29.17 0.13
N LEU A 856 0.07 -29.93 -0.97
CA LEU A 856 0.42 -31.34 -1.01
C LEU A 856 1.73 -31.53 -1.77
N THR A 857 2.74 -32.01 -1.06
CA THR A 857 4.00 -32.46 -1.69
C THR A 857 3.97 -33.98 -1.78
N THR A 858 4.14 -34.53 -2.98
CA THR A 858 4.18 -35.96 -3.22
C THR A 858 5.21 -36.33 -4.29
N GLY A 859 6.25 -37.05 -3.91
CA GLY A 859 7.38 -37.35 -4.78
C GLY A 859 7.98 -36.07 -5.36
N LYS A 860 7.93 -35.92 -6.70
CA LYS A 860 8.43 -34.72 -7.40
C LYS A 860 7.37 -33.62 -7.61
N PHE A 861 6.14 -33.82 -7.14
CA PHE A 861 5.05 -32.90 -7.39
C PHE A 861 4.70 -32.10 -6.14
N ASN A 862 4.42 -30.84 -6.36
CA ASN A 862 3.82 -29.92 -5.38
C ASN A 862 2.49 -29.45 -5.92
N ILE A 863 1.41 -29.67 -5.19
CA ILE A 863 0.04 -29.26 -5.55
C ILE A 863 -0.41 -28.24 -4.53
N PHE A 864 -0.79 -27.06 -4.99
CA PHE A 864 -1.30 -25.97 -4.17
C PHE A 864 -2.74 -25.69 -4.57
N LEU A 865 -3.65 -25.72 -3.62
CA LEU A 865 -5.06 -25.35 -3.78
C LEU A 865 -5.44 -24.37 -2.68
N ARG A 866 -5.93 -23.20 -3.06
CA ARG A 866 -6.41 -22.18 -2.13
C ARG A 866 -7.83 -21.76 -2.51
N ASN A 867 -8.70 -21.69 -1.49
CA ASN A 867 -10.02 -21.13 -1.60
C ASN A 867 -10.12 -19.92 -0.65
N VAL A 868 -10.50 -18.77 -1.19
CA VAL A 868 -10.68 -17.55 -0.41
C VAL A 868 -12.12 -17.12 -0.49
N TYR A 869 -12.79 -17.10 0.66
CA TYR A 869 -14.11 -16.52 0.83
C TYR A 869 -13.93 -15.03 1.16
N PHE A 870 -14.54 -14.18 0.35
CA PHE A 870 -14.63 -12.75 0.57
C PHE A 870 -16.06 -12.39 0.96
N GLY A 871 -16.23 -11.70 2.11
CA GLY A 871 -17.49 -11.17 2.58
C GLY A 871 -18.07 -10.11 1.67
N GLU A 872 -19.27 -9.69 1.95
CA GLU A 872 -19.95 -8.60 1.26
C GLU A 872 -19.26 -7.25 1.47
N VAL A 873 -19.48 -6.32 0.52
CA VAL A 873 -19.05 -4.93 0.58
C VAL A 873 -20.17 -4.02 0.04
N SER A 874 -20.20 -2.75 0.46
CA SER A 874 -21.20 -1.77 0.04
C SER A 874 -20.58 -0.71 -0.88
N GLU A 875 -21.34 -0.25 -1.89
CA GLU A 875 -20.94 0.84 -2.78
C GLU A 875 -20.79 2.15 -2.01
N ALA A 876 -19.62 2.77 -2.12
CA ALA A 876 -19.33 4.04 -1.46
C ALA A 876 -19.95 5.21 -2.24
N THR A 877 -21.17 5.61 -1.85
CA THR A 877 -21.94 6.68 -2.47
C THR A 877 -22.66 7.55 -1.43
N ASN A 878 -22.81 8.84 -1.71
CA ASN A 878 -23.63 9.75 -0.91
C ASN A 878 -25.14 9.63 -1.23
N THR A 879 -25.49 9.00 -2.33
CA THR A 879 -26.88 8.90 -2.80
C THR A 879 -27.50 7.62 -2.28
N VAL A 880 -28.44 7.72 -1.33
CA VAL A 880 -29.10 6.56 -0.70
C VAL A 880 -29.75 5.63 -1.75
N ALA A 881 -30.37 6.19 -2.80
CA ALA A 881 -30.98 5.42 -3.88
C ALA A 881 -29.97 4.60 -4.71
N ASN A 882 -28.68 4.95 -4.63
CA ASN A 882 -27.60 4.29 -5.36
C ASN A 882 -26.80 3.31 -4.47
N GLN A 883 -27.15 3.19 -3.19
CA GLN A 883 -26.54 2.20 -2.30
C GLN A 883 -26.79 0.79 -2.83
N GLN A 884 -25.73 0.00 -2.85
CA GLN A 884 -25.76 -1.38 -3.34
C GLN A 884 -24.79 -2.21 -2.50
N THR A 885 -25.22 -3.40 -2.08
CA THR A 885 -24.36 -4.40 -1.47
C THR A 885 -23.94 -5.43 -2.52
N PHE A 886 -22.67 -5.69 -2.63
CA PHE A 886 -22.09 -6.72 -3.48
C PHE A 886 -21.95 -8.00 -2.66
N ALA A 887 -22.57 -9.08 -3.13
CA ALA A 887 -22.66 -10.35 -2.40
C ALA A 887 -21.30 -11.05 -2.26
N THR A 888 -21.21 -11.93 -1.29
CA THR A 888 -20.03 -12.75 -0.98
C THR A 888 -19.56 -13.57 -2.19
N LYS A 889 -18.25 -13.79 -2.30
CA LYS A 889 -17.65 -14.60 -3.38
C LYS A 889 -16.61 -15.57 -2.82
N ILE A 890 -16.42 -16.69 -3.53
CA ILE A 890 -15.32 -17.61 -3.31
C ILE A 890 -14.42 -17.60 -4.55
N VAL A 891 -13.14 -17.36 -4.34
CA VAL A 891 -12.11 -17.37 -5.39
C VAL A 891 -11.19 -18.56 -5.14
N THR A 892 -10.92 -19.35 -6.18
CA THR A 892 -10.11 -20.55 -6.11
C THR A 892 -8.82 -20.38 -6.92
N ASP A 893 -7.67 -20.65 -6.29
CA ASP A 893 -6.36 -20.71 -6.94
C ASP A 893 -5.86 -22.14 -6.94
N LEU A 894 -5.20 -22.53 -8.04
CA LEU A 894 -4.60 -23.85 -8.19
C LEU A 894 -3.24 -23.73 -8.87
N SER A 895 -2.23 -24.42 -8.34
CA SER A 895 -0.97 -24.62 -9.06
C SER A 895 -0.41 -26.02 -8.91
N LEU A 896 0.37 -26.42 -9.92
CA LEU A 896 1.09 -27.69 -9.99
C LEU A 896 2.56 -27.40 -10.25
N GLY A 897 3.41 -27.73 -9.29
CA GLY A 897 4.86 -27.69 -9.36
C GLY A 897 5.44 -29.08 -9.65
N TYR A 898 6.43 -29.14 -10.51
CA TYR A 898 7.18 -30.36 -10.84
C TYR A 898 8.68 -30.14 -10.63
N LYS A 899 9.29 -30.87 -9.74
CA LYS A 899 10.73 -30.89 -9.50
C LYS A 899 11.43 -31.68 -10.62
N ALA A 900 11.79 -30.96 -11.69
CA ALA A 900 12.40 -31.55 -12.90
C ALA A 900 13.83 -32.05 -12.61
N ALA A 901 14.60 -31.30 -11.78
CA ALA A 901 15.90 -31.66 -11.26
C ALA A 901 16.01 -31.22 -9.79
N GLU A 902 17.10 -31.58 -9.10
CA GLU A 902 17.30 -31.19 -7.70
C GLU A 902 17.26 -29.66 -7.50
N ASN A 903 17.77 -28.94 -8.47
CA ASN A 903 17.87 -27.48 -8.50
C ASN A 903 16.85 -26.78 -9.41
N LEU A 904 15.92 -27.52 -10.07
CA LEU A 904 14.99 -26.94 -11.04
C LEU A 904 13.55 -27.39 -10.75
N THR A 905 12.69 -26.41 -10.50
CA THR A 905 11.24 -26.61 -10.36
C THR A 905 10.49 -25.81 -11.42
N LEU A 906 9.56 -26.48 -12.11
CA LEU A 906 8.63 -25.88 -13.06
C LEU A 906 7.24 -25.84 -12.41
N THR A 907 6.60 -24.69 -12.41
CA THR A 907 5.25 -24.53 -11.85
C THR A 907 4.32 -23.92 -12.90
N VAL A 908 3.12 -24.45 -13.01
CA VAL A 908 2.02 -23.86 -13.79
C VAL A 908 0.81 -23.74 -12.90
N GLY A 909 -0.02 -22.71 -13.14
CA GLY A 909 -1.18 -22.52 -12.28
C GLY A 909 -2.12 -21.43 -12.76
N ALA A 910 -3.16 -21.27 -11.95
CA ALA A 910 -4.19 -20.25 -12.14
C ALA A 910 -4.49 -19.55 -10.83
N ASN A 911 -4.57 -18.23 -10.86
CA ASN A 911 -5.28 -17.43 -9.86
C ASN A 911 -6.69 -17.21 -10.38
N ASN A 912 -7.67 -17.28 -9.48
CA ASN A 912 -9.08 -17.21 -9.84
C ASN A 912 -9.44 -18.21 -10.98
N LEU A 913 -9.12 -19.47 -10.77
CA LEU A 913 -9.31 -20.55 -11.76
C LEU A 913 -10.71 -20.57 -12.41
N LEU A 914 -11.74 -20.24 -11.62
CA LEU A 914 -13.14 -20.29 -12.04
C LEU A 914 -13.63 -19.00 -12.71
N ASP A 915 -12.76 -18.02 -12.95
CA ASP A 915 -13.09 -16.73 -13.58
C ASP A 915 -14.23 -15.97 -12.86
N VAL A 916 -14.16 -15.93 -11.52
CA VAL A 916 -15.16 -15.28 -10.66
C VAL A 916 -14.96 -13.76 -10.70
N PHE A 917 -16.08 -13.04 -10.75
CA PHE A 917 -16.14 -11.58 -10.69
C PHE A 917 -17.03 -11.12 -9.53
N PRO A 918 -16.81 -9.90 -9.00
CA PRO A 918 -17.80 -9.25 -8.13
C PRO A 918 -19.16 -9.11 -8.83
N ASP A 919 -20.18 -8.75 -8.08
CA ASP A 919 -21.47 -8.38 -8.70
C ASP A 919 -21.30 -7.09 -9.50
N ARG A 920 -22.09 -6.95 -10.57
CA ARG A 920 -22.09 -5.73 -11.38
C ARG A 920 -22.75 -4.59 -10.63
N ALA A 921 -22.21 -3.39 -10.81
CA ALA A 921 -22.82 -2.17 -10.32
C ALA A 921 -24.21 -1.95 -10.98
N ILE A 922 -25.14 -1.36 -10.23
CA ILE A 922 -26.40 -0.87 -10.82
C ILE A 922 -26.08 0.26 -11.81
N GLU A 923 -26.96 0.50 -12.77
CA GLU A 923 -26.76 1.46 -13.86
C GLU A 923 -26.40 2.86 -13.36
N ALA A 924 -27.04 3.34 -12.30
CA ALA A 924 -26.78 4.63 -11.70
C ALA A 924 -25.32 4.78 -11.19
N ASN A 925 -24.66 3.69 -10.83
CA ASN A 925 -23.28 3.67 -10.35
C ASN A 925 -22.24 3.42 -11.46
N ARG A 926 -22.67 3.11 -12.69
CA ARG A 926 -21.76 2.79 -13.80
C ARG A 926 -21.15 4.00 -14.48
N SER A 927 -21.59 5.21 -14.14
CA SER A 927 -21.12 6.43 -14.81
C SER A 927 -21.23 6.36 -16.34
N GLY A 928 -22.41 6.03 -16.87
CA GLY A 928 -22.66 5.87 -18.30
C GLY A 928 -21.93 4.67 -18.92
N GLY A 929 -21.99 3.52 -18.28
CA GLY A 929 -21.39 2.26 -18.77
C GLY A 929 -19.90 2.09 -18.51
N ARG A 930 -19.20 3.11 -17.98
CA ARG A 930 -17.74 3.05 -17.76
C ARG A 930 -17.33 1.98 -16.76
N PHE A 931 -18.10 1.80 -15.68
CA PHE A 931 -17.77 0.94 -14.55
C PHE A 931 -18.83 -0.16 -14.35
N ASP A 932 -18.70 -1.26 -15.05
CA ASP A 932 -19.55 -2.43 -14.81
C ASP A 932 -19.37 -3.00 -13.39
N TRP A 933 -18.21 -2.79 -12.78
CA TRP A 933 -17.89 -3.12 -11.39
C TRP A 933 -17.46 -1.88 -10.63
N SER A 934 -17.75 -1.86 -9.33
CA SER A 934 -17.35 -0.74 -8.50
C SER A 934 -15.82 -0.55 -8.50
N ARG A 935 -15.38 0.68 -8.69
CA ARG A 935 -13.99 1.08 -8.45
C ARG A 935 -13.72 1.51 -7.01
N ARG A 936 -14.80 1.80 -6.27
CA ARG A 936 -14.76 2.34 -4.91
C ARG A 936 -14.75 1.24 -3.85
N SER A 937 -15.49 0.16 -4.08
CA SER A 937 -15.68 -0.92 -3.13
C SER A 937 -15.35 -2.25 -3.78
N GLN A 938 -14.26 -2.89 -3.34
CA GLN A 938 -13.74 -4.08 -3.99
C GLN A 938 -13.41 -5.18 -2.99
N GLN A 939 -13.75 -6.42 -3.37
CA GLN A 939 -13.45 -7.62 -2.58
C GLN A 939 -12.09 -8.22 -2.96
N PHE A 940 -11.80 -8.39 -4.27
CA PHE A 940 -10.61 -9.09 -4.78
C PHE A 940 -10.15 -8.61 -6.18
N GLY A 941 -10.72 -7.51 -6.69
CA GLY A 941 -10.41 -6.97 -8.00
C GLY A 941 -11.25 -7.58 -9.14
N VAL A 942 -11.04 -7.08 -10.35
CA VAL A 942 -11.84 -7.39 -11.56
C VAL A 942 -11.01 -7.98 -12.70
N GLY A 943 -9.81 -8.48 -12.41
CA GLY A 943 -8.93 -9.07 -13.43
C GLY A 943 -9.47 -10.36 -14.05
N GLY A 944 -10.26 -11.13 -13.29
CA GLY A 944 -10.70 -12.48 -13.70
C GLY A 944 -9.58 -13.51 -13.56
N ARG A 945 -9.67 -14.61 -14.34
CA ARG A 945 -8.71 -15.70 -14.29
C ARG A 945 -7.34 -15.29 -14.83
N PHE A 946 -6.29 -15.50 -14.05
CA PHE A 946 -4.89 -15.27 -14.43
C PHE A 946 -4.17 -16.62 -14.49
N LEU A 947 -3.60 -16.96 -15.66
CA LEU A 947 -2.79 -18.17 -15.86
C LEU A 947 -1.32 -17.80 -15.84
N PHE A 948 -0.48 -18.63 -15.20
CA PHE A 948 0.95 -18.38 -15.10
C PHE A 948 1.78 -19.64 -15.25
N ALA A 949 3.03 -19.43 -15.67
CA ALA A 949 4.10 -20.40 -15.61
C ALA A 949 5.29 -19.81 -14.85
N ARG A 950 5.99 -20.66 -14.09
CA ARG A 950 7.16 -20.27 -13.29
C ARG A 950 8.27 -21.29 -13.45
N VAL A 951 9.48 -20.77 -13.58
CA VAL A 951 10.72 -21.53 -13.52
C VAL A 951 11.50 -21.07 -12.31
N SER A 952 11.80 -21.98 -11.39
CA SER A 952 12.59 -21.71 -10.17
C SER A 952 13.86 -22.54 -10.24
N PHE A 953 14.99 -21.87 -10.20
CA PHE A 953 16.33 -22.47 -10.21
C PHE A 953 17.05 -22.08 -8.93
N ASN A 954 17.52 -23.08 -8.17
CA ASN A 954 18.29 -22.91 -6.94
C ASN A 954 19.57 -23.71 -7.02
N LEU A 955 20.72 -23.05 -6.91
CA LEU A 955 22.03 -23.67 -6.90
C LEU A 955 22.71 -23.38 -5.56
N LYS A 956 23.07 -24.47 -4.86
CA LYS A 956 23.81 -24.42 -3.60
C LYS A 956 25.29 -24.69 -3.83
#